data_e411fc1f1c8fcf565b84ef6d45307f5b
#
_entry.id   e411fc1f1c8fcf565b84ef6d45307f5b
#
_cell.length_a   1.000
_cell.length_b   1.000
_cell.length_c   1.000
_cell.angle_alpha   90.00
_cell.angle_beta   90.00
_cell.angle_gamma   90.00
#
_symmetry.space_group_name_H-M   'P 1'
#
loop_
_entity.id
_entity.type
_entity.pdbx_description
1 polymer ?
#
loop_
_entity_poly.entity_id
_entity_poly.type
_entity_poly.pdbx_seq_one_letter_code
_entity_poly.pdbx_strand_id
1 'polypeptide(L)'
;MNMPVRAINDNDERRSSLIRSLSEFTKQHRAANWAGTFASFLDGVFPADSRGIARSSHQYMWDMMRAKAELFSEELFGIDETLERVQDYFKAASAGSEVGRRLLLLLGPPSGGKSSMVILLKRGLEAYSHTDAGALYGIHGCPVHESPLHLVPHTMRGQFRSTYGVDIAGELCPHCAQRLQQEFNGDFMQMPVQRIFISEAGRIGVGTYAPHDPTTADIADLVGSVDLSKVSEYGDEGDPRAWSWSGAVFAASRGLLEMIEILKVKREFLYLLLTLTQEKNVKVSRFPLIHLDETILAHTNLAEFRKFLQEPENEALLDRMVIVQVPYTLSYKEEARIYRKLVSSTQAFREVHLDPHALHVAAVFSVLSRLTEGDERETDHQKKVRLYAGEDVEGVSQSEVEKMRARNPDEGLSGVSPRFVINALSSAIIQSQARSLTTMDVLIALKDAIESDVRIDGKKKRKWVDFLVTVRKDFYNRWVKEDVHKALFVSFEQEAQQLLEKYLDEVEATLDNRTIKDPITSEERKPDERFLRSVEEKIRISESGKLSFRQEVVRKAMGAFKRGEKFTLDSHAPLHDAVEQYLFEQRRDVLRLVSSSARPDDETRQKISVVEKRLVDEYGYDSHSAREALNYVTTLLAQE
;
A
#
# COMPACT_ATOMS: atom_id res chain seq x y z
N MET A 1 43.18 -18.25 -13.01
CA MET A 1 41.93 -17.82 -12.40
C MET A 1 42.28 -16.98 -11.18
N ASN A 2 42.47 -15.67 -11.37
CA ASN A 2 42.74 -14.73 -10.27
C ASN A 2 41.48 -13.89 -10.09
N MET A 3 40.71 -14.16 -9.03
CA MET A 3 39.71 -13.21 -8.57
C MET A 3 40.42 -11.93 -8.11
N PRO A 4 39.89 -10.75 -8.39
CA PRO A 4 40.55 -9.51 -8.01
C PRO A 4 40.55 -9.37 -6.47
N VAL A 5 41.70 -9.16 -5.88
CA VAL A 5 41.96 -8.99 -4.44
C VAL A 5 41.07 -7.90 -3.78
N ARG A 6 40.55 -6.94 -4.56
CA ARG A 6 39.60 -5.91 -4.08
C ARG A 6 38.23 -6.46 -3.63
N ALA A 7 37.72 -7.51 -4.28
CA ALA A 7 36.39 -8.08 -3.92
C ALA A 7 36.43 -8.86 -2.60
N ILE A 8 37.57 -9.39 -2.22
CA ILE A 8 37.78 -10.13 -0.97
C ILE A 8 37.82 -9.17 0.23
N ASN A 9 38.51 -8.03 0.10
CA ASN A 9 38.59 -7.01 1.15
C ASN A 9 37.23 -6.35 1.44
N ASP A 10 36.44 -6.07 0.41
CA ASP A 10 35.12 -5.41 0.56
C ASP A 10 34.11 -6.31 1.32
N ASN A 11 34.17 -7.60 1.10
CA ASN A 11 33.34 -8.57 1.83
C ASN A 11 33.77 -8.74 3.31
N ASP A 12 35.06 -8.70 3.60
CA ASP A 12 35.56 -8.79 4.98
C ASP A 12 35.31 -7.50 5.77
N GLU A 13 35.36 -6.32 5.14
CA GLU A 13 34.97 -5.05 5.76
C GLU A 13 33.48 -5.01 6.06
N ARG A 14 32.61 -5.44 5.13
CA ARG A 14 31.15 -5.54 5.34
C ARG A 14 30.81 -6.51 6.46
N ARG A 15 31.47 -7.66 6.50
CA ARG A 15 31.31 -8.65 7.56
C ARG A 15 31.72 -8.09 8.93
N SER A 16 32.85 -7.40 9.00
CA SER A 16 33.35 -6.78 10.24
C SER A 16 32.44 -5.65 10.71
N SER A 17 31.92 -4.83 9.79
CA SER A 17 30.93 -3.80 10.08
C SER A 17 29.64 -4.39 10.63
N LEU A 18 29.11 -5.45 10.01
CA LEU A 18 27.91 -6.15 10.49
C LEU A 18 28.10 -6.72 11.89
N ILE A 19 29.25 -7.35 12.16
CA ILE A 19 29.55 -7.91 13.49
C ILE A 19 29.63 -6.81 14.57
N ARG A 20 30.18 -5.64 14.23
CA ARG A 20 30.20 -4.48 15.15
C ARG A 20 28.77 -3.99 15.41
N SER A 21 27.96 -3.80 14.38
CA SER A 21 26.56 -3.37 14.50
C SER A 21 25.76 -4.36 15.36
N LEU A 22 25.93 -5.66 15.16
CA LEU A 22 25.29 -6.69 15.99
C LEU A 22 25.76 -6.64 17.45
N SER A 23 27.06 -6.39 17.69
CA SER A 23 27.60 -6.25 19.04
C SER A 23 27.07 -4.99 19.75
N GLU A 24 27.01 -3.87 19.05
CA GLU A 24 26.42 -2.62 19.57
C GLU A 24 24.93 -2.77 19.86
N PHE A 25 24.18 -3.38 18.96
CA PHE A 25 22.77 -3.72 19.17
C PHE A 25 22.59 -4.58 20.44
N THR A 26 23.44 -5.60 20.64
CA THR A 26 23.38 -6.45 21.84
C THR A 26 23.67 -5.67 23.10
N LYS A 27 24.64 -4.75 23.08
CA LYS A 27 24.96 -3.89 24.23
C LYS A 27 23.83 -2.94 24.59
N GLN A 28 23.22 -2.31 23.59
CA GLN A 28 22.05 -1.42 23.76
C GLN A 28 20.84 -2.19 24.32
N HIS A 29 20.59 -3.40 23.83
CA HIS A 29 19.52 -4.26 24.34
C HIS A 29 19.74 -4.68 25.80
N ARG A 30 20.98 -4.99 26.19
CA ARG A 30 21.31 -5.32 27.58
C ARG A 30 21.15 -4.11 28.52
N ALA A 31 21.52 -2.91 28.06
CA ALA A 31 21.34 -1.68 28.84
C ALA A 31 19.87 -1.31 29.04
N ALA A 32 19.01 -1.67 28.06
CA ALA A 32 17.56 -1.45 28.15
C ALA A 32 16.82 -2.43 29.08
N ASN A 33 17.44 -3.56 29.45
CA ASN A 33 16.84 -4.59 30.30
C ASN A 33 16.93 -4.17 31.79
N TRP A 34 15.88 -3.50 32.25
CA TRP A 34 15.73 -3.19 33.66
C TRP A 34 15.05 -4.35 34.39
N ALA A 35 15.59 -4.74 35.56
CA ALA A 35 14.97 -5.67 36.48
C ALA A 35 15.27 -5.25 37.92
N GLY A 36 14.29 -5.40 38.82
CA GLY A 36 14.42 -5.04 40.22
C GLY A 36 13.22 -5.53 41.04
N THR A 37 13.10 -5.09 42.27
CA THR A 37 11.91 -5.33 43.11
C THR A 37 10.82 -4.29 42.79
N PHE A 38 9.59 -4.57 43.20
CA PHE A 38 8.50 -3.60 43.09
C PHE A 38 8.81 -2.31 43.87
N ALA A 39 9.49 -2.41 45.01
CA ALA A 39 9.99 -1.25 45.75
C ALA A 39 10.92 -0.37 44.88
N SER A 40 11.93 -0.96 44.26
CA SER A 40 12.85 -0.21 43.37
C SER A 40 12.20 0.30 42.11
N PHE A 41 11.17 -0.38 41.61
CA PHE A 41 10.34 0.10 40.49
C PHE A 41 9.56 1.37 40.86
N LEU A 42 8.92 1.40 42.03
CA LEU A 42 8.18 2.56 42.51
C LEU A 42 9.07 3.75 42.91
N ASP A 43 10.29 3.50 43.32
CA ASP A 43 11.25 4.54 43.73
C ASP A 43 11.94 5.19 42.51
N GLY A 44 12.35 4.40 41.52
CA GLY A 44 13.23 4.86 40.44
C GLY A 44 12.55 4.97 39.08
N VAL A 45 11.74 3.99 38.69
CA VAL A 45 11.24 3.84 37.32
C VAL A 45 9.87 4.48 37.13
N PHE A 46 8.93 4.14 37.98
CA PHE A 46 7.54 4.57 37.84
C PHE A 46 7.34 6.09 37.95
N PRO A 47 8.01 6.82 38.87
CA PRO A 47 7.85 8.26 38.96
C PRO A 47 8.36 9.04 37.75
N ALA A 48 9.30 8.47 36.98
CA ALA A 48 9.86 9.11 35.79
C ALA A 48 8.83 9.22 34.65
N ASP A 49 7.94 8.23 34.50
CA ASP A 49 6.85 8.24 33.50
C ASP A 49 5.64 7.44 33.99
N SER A 50 5.00 7.89 35.07
CA SER A 50 3.86 7.18 35.66
C SER A 50 2.68 7.00 34.71
N ARG A 51 2.40 8.00 33.86
CA ARG A 51 1.30 7.92 32.90
C ARG A 51 1.60 7.00 31.73
N GLY A 52 2.84 7.06 31.21
CA GLY A 52 3.27 6.18 30.13
C GLY A 52 3.30 4.70 30.54
N ILE A 53 3.75 4.42 31.77
CA ILE A 53 3.81 3.04 32.28
C ILE A 53 2.41 2.48 32.57
N ALA A 54 1.47 3.32 33.00
CA ALA A 54 0.10 2.91 33.35
C ALA A 54 -0.89 2.94 32.17
N ARG A 55 -0.41 3.18 30.95
CA ARG A 55 -1.25 3.22 29.75
C ARG A 55 -2.04 1.91 29.56
N SER A 56 -3.30 2.07 29.09
CA SER A 56 -4.06 0.93 28.55
C SER A 56 -3.48 0.45 27.21
N SER A 57 -3.85 -0.76 26.80
CA SER A 57 -3.47 -1.33 25.49
C SER A 57 -3.85 -0.41 24.32
N HIS A 58 -5.03 0.22 24.37
CA HIS A 58 -5.47 1.17 23.34
C HIS A 58 -4.63 2.46 23.35
N GLN A 59 -4.28 3.00 24.52
CA GLN A 59 -3.40 4.16 24.62
C GLN A 59 -2.00 3.83 24.09
N TYR A 60 -1.50 2.64 24.43
CA TYR A 60 -0.21 2.17 23.95
C TYR A 60 -0.17 2.03 22.43
N MET A 61 -1.22 1.44 21.84
CA MET A 61 -1.37 1.32 20.39
C MET A 61 -1.41 2.70 19.71
N TRP A 62 -2.19 3.64 20.27
CA TRP A 62 -2.30 4.99 19.72
C TRP A 62 -0.97 5.77 19.81
N ASP A 63 -0.27 5.68 20.92
CA ASP A 63 1.05 6.33 21.08
C ASP A 63 2.07 5.75 20.11
N MET A 64 2.08 4.43 19.88
CA MET A 64 2.90 3.77 18.88
C MET A 64 2.59 4.31 17.46
N MET A 65 1.32 4.41 17.09
CA MET A 65 0.92 4.92 15.77
C MET A 65 1.32 6.39 15.58
N ARG A 66 1.24 7.22 16.62
CA ARG A 66 1.70 8.60 16.59
C ARG A 66 3.22 8.72 16.48
N ALA A 67 3.95 7.87 17.16
CA ALA A 67 5.41 7.85 17.12
C ALA A 67 5.95 7.42 15.76
N LYS A 68 5.16 6.65 15.00
CA LYS A 68 5.51 6.16 13.66
C LYS A 68 4.43 6.56 12.65
N ALA A 69 4.34 7.87 12.36
CA ALA A 69 3.31 8.44 11.47
C ALA A 69 3.26 7.77 10.07
N GLU A 70 4.39 7.27 9.57
CA GLU A 70 4.52 6.61 8.27
C GLU A 70 4.32 5.09 8.33
N LEU A 71 3.75 4.56 9.42
CA LEU A 71 3.60 3.11 9.66
C LEU A 71 2.99 2.35 8.47
N PHE A 72 2.05 2.97 7.76
CA PHE A 72 1.30 2.34 6.69
C PHE A 72 1.72 2.79 5.28
N SER A 73 2.28 3.99 5.14
CA SER A 73 2.48 4.67 3.85
C SER A 73 3.44 3.95 2.88
N GLU A 74 4.42 3.22 3.41
CA GLU A 74 5.39 2.47 2.61
C GLU A 74 4.86 1.11 2.13
N GLU A 75 3.81 0.61 2.76
CA GLU A 75 3.37 -0.77 2.53
C GLU A 75 1.92 -0.92 2.07
N LEU A 76 1.06 0.05 2.36
CA LEU A 76 -0.36 0.04 2.02
C LEU A 76 -0.68 1.23 1.11
N PHE A 77 -1.26 0.96 -0.05
CA PHE A 77 -1.48 1.94 -1.09
C PHE A 77 -2.96 2.04 -1.47
N GLY A 78 -3.47 3.28 -1.58
CA GLY A 78 -4.80 3.57 -2.10
C GLY A 78 -5.98 3.13 -1.23
N ILE A 79 -5.76 3.00 0.08
CA ILE A 79 -6.78 2.71 1.10
C ILE A 79 -6.76 3.73 2.24
N ASP A 80 -6.43 4.99 1.92
CA ASP A 80 -6.19 6.05 2.89
C ASP A 80 -7.40 6.28 3.80
N GLU A 81 -8.62 6.31 3.26
CA GLU A 81 -9.86 6.45 4.03
C GLU A 81 -10.04 5.31 5.06
N THR A 82 -9.67 4.09 4.69
CA THR A 82 -9.68 2.94 5.60
C THR A 82 -8.67 3.13 6.74
N LEU A 83 -7.45 3.61 6.40
CA LEU A 83 -6.40 3.86 7.38
C LEU A 83 -6.80 4.97 8.36
N GLU A 84 -7.43 6.04 7.88
CA GLU A 84 -7.98 7.11 8.71
C GLU A 84 -9.02 6.56 9.68
N ARG A 85 -9.97 5.74 9.23
CA ARG A 85 -10.98 5.12 10.10
C ARG A 85 -10.37 4.22 11.18
N VAL A 86 -9.31 3.48 10.85
CA VAL A 86 -8.57 2.67 11.83
C VAL A 86 -7.86 3.57 12.84
N GLN A 87 -7.23 4.66 12.40
CA GLN A 87 -6.61 5.64 13.28
C GLN A 87 -7.63 6.32 14.20
N ASP A 88 -8.78 6.71 13.67
CA ASP A 88 -9.87 7.32 14.43
C ASP A 88 -10.41 6.37 15.51
N TYR A 89 -10.54 5.07 15.19
CA TYR A 89 -10.89 4.05 16.20
C TYR A 89 -9.88 4.06 17.35
N PHE A 90 -8.59 3.95 17.07
CA PHE A 90 -7.56 3.90 18.13
C PHE A 90 -7.47 5.21 18.91
N LYS A 91 -7.61 6.35 18.24
CA LYS A 91 -7.67 7.66 18.87
C LYS A 91 -8.85 7.78 19.82
N ALA A 92 -10.05 7.40 19.40
CA ALA A 92 -11.24 7.43 20.25
C ALA A 92 -11.13 6.43 21.41
N ALA A 93 -10.66 5.22 21.16
CA ALA A 93 -10.46 4.20 22.18
C ALA A 93 -9.41 4.61 23.23
N SER A 94 -8.33 5.25 22.81
CA SER A 94 -7.27 5.77 23.70
C SER A 94 -7.76 6.89 24.64
N ALA A 95 -8.78 7.64 24.21
CA ALA A 95 -9.42 8.66 25.03
C ALA A 95 -10.42 8.09 26.08
N GLY A 96 -10.56 6.75 26.15
CA GLY A 96 -11.47 6.10 27.09
C GLY A 96 -12.95 6.12 26.68
N SER A 97 -13.25 6.33 25.40
CA SER A 97 -14.61 6.29 24.87
C SER A 97 -15.17 4.87 24.83
N GLU A 98 -16.50 4.73 24.71
CA GLU A 98 -17.19 3.44 24.54
C GLU A 98 -16.71 2.65 23.31
N VAL A 99 -16.07 3.31 22.34
CA VAL A 99 -15.46 2.66 21.18
C VAL A 99 -14.37 1.67 21.60
N GLY A 100 -13.61 1.96 22.66
CA GLY A 100 -12.56 1.07 23.19
C GLY A 100 -13.10 -0.19 23.89
N ARG A 101 -14.44 -0.29 24.09
CA ARG A 101 -15.11 -1.49 24.59
C ARG A 101 -15.67 -2.38 23.49
N ARG A 102 -15.34 -2.07 22.24
CA ARG A 102 -15.77 -2.81 21.06
C ARG A 102 -14.55 -3.36 20.32
N LEU A 103 -14.68 -4.56 19.78
CA LEU A 103 -13.61 -5.09 18.93
C LEU A 103 -13.59 -4.39 17.56
N LEU A 104 -12.41 -4.22 16.99
CA LEU A 104 -12.25 -3.70 15.64
C LEU A 104 -12.32 -4.85 14.63
N LEU A 105 -13.32 -4.82 13.73
CA LEU A 105 -13.49 -5.82 12.68
C LEU A 105 -13.11 -5.23 11.30
N LEU A 106 -12.05 -5.73 10.70
CA LEU A 106 -11.67 -5.41 9.33
C LEU A 106 -12.44 -6.31 8.36
N LEU A 107 -13.29 -5.70 7.54
CA LEU A 107 -14.15 -6.39 6.59
C LEU A 107 -13.72 -6.10 5.16
N GLY A 108 -13.43 -7.11 4.35
CA GLY A 108 -13.08 -6.88 2.96
C GLY A 108 -12.68 -8.14 2.20
N PRO A 109 -12.45 -8.02 0.89
CA PRO A 109 -12.12 -9.14 0.02
C PRO A 109 -10.75 -9.75 0.37
N PRO A 110 -10.48 -10.99 -0.07
CA PRO A 110 -9.16 -11.63 0.07
C PRO A 110 -8.07 -10.79 -0.60
N SER A 111 -6.88 -10.70 0.02
CA SER A 111 -5.75 -9.90 -0.47
C SER A 111 -6.02 -8.38 -0.59
N GLY A 112 -7.00 -7.85 0.15
CA GLY A 112 -7.30 -6.41 0.21
C GLY A 112 -6.43 -5.61 1.20
N GLY A 113 -5.37 -6.20 1.77
CA GLY A 113 -4.46 -5.49 2.69
C GLY A 113 -4.74 -5.70 4.18
N LYS A 114 -5.84 -6.36 4.57
CA LYS A 114 -6.22 -6.60 5.98
C LYS A 114 -5.08 -7.20 6.82
N SER A 115 -4.55 -8.34 6.41
CA SER A 115 -3.46 -9.00 7.13
C SER A 115 -2.17 -8.20 7.11
N SER A 116 -1.88 -7.48 6.01
CA SER A 116 -0.71 -6.59 5.94
C SER A 116 -0.80 -5.46 6.96
N MET A 117 -2.00 -4.87 7.13
CA MET A 117 -2.25 -3.84 8.15
C MET A 117 -1.98 -4.37 9.56
N VAL A 118 -2.47 -5.57 9.87
CA VAL A 118 -2.23 -6.19 11.19
C VAL A 118 -0.75 -6.50 11.41
N ILE A 119 -0.05 -7.02 10.40
CA ILE A 119 1.40 -7.28 10.47
C ILE A 119 2.16 -5.98 10.75
N LEU A 120 1.78 -4.87 10.12
CA LEU A 120 2.41 -3.58 10.37
C LEU A 120 2.17 -3.08 11.79
N LEU A 121 0.95 -3.23 12.32
CA LEU A 121 0.63 -2.89 13.70
C LEU A 121 1.47 -3.73 14.68
N LYS A 122 1.58 -5.04 14.47
CA LYS A 122 2.40 -5.94 15.30
C LYS A 122 3.88 -5.53 15.28
N ARG A 123 4.47 -5.33 14.09
CA ARG A 123 5.85 -4.85 13.94
C ARG A 123 6.06 -3.47 14.55
N GLY A 124 5.05 -2.60 14.44
CA GLY A 124 5.06 -1.29 15.09
C GLY A 124 5.14 -1.40 16.61
N LEU A 125 4.31 -2.27 17.21
CA LEU A 125 4.31 -2.56 18.65
C LEU A 125 5.66 -3.13 19.14
N GLU A 126 6.20 -4.13 18.41
CA GLU A 126 7.50 -4.69 18.72
C GLU A 126 8.58 -3.60 18.72
N ALA A 127 8.69 -2.83 17.63
CA ALA A 127 9.69 -1.77 17.52
C ALA A 127 9.51 -0.68 18.58
N TYR A 128 8.25 -0.27 18.85
CA TYR A 128 7.95 0.77 19.83
C TYR A 128 8.33 0.34 21.26
N SER A 129 8.13 -0.93 21.63
CA SER A 129 8.47 -1.45 22.96
C SER A 129 9.97 -1.37 23.30
N HIS A 130 10.82 -1.29 22.27
CA HIS A 130 12.28 -1.11 22.43
C HIS A 130 12.69 0.33 22.66
N THR A 131 11.81 1.30 22.43
CA THR A 131 12.08 2.71 22.72
C THR A 131 11.85 3.03 24.20
N ASP A 132 12.40 4.14 24.68
CA ASP A 132 12.15 4.59 26.06
C ASP A 132 10.70 5.05 26.25
N ALA A 133 10.12 5.73 25.24
CA ALA A 133 8.72 6.13 25.25
C ALA A 133 7.75 4.93 25.22
N GLY A 134 8.16 3.82 24.65
CA GLY A 134 7.42 2.55 24.60
C GLY A 134 7.75 1.57 25.71
N ALA A 135 8.45 1.98 26.77
CA ALA A 135 8.84 1.08 27.84
C ALA A 135 7.63 0.46 28.57
N LEU A 136 7.60 -0.87 28.64
CA LEU A 136 6.62 -1.66 29.37
C LEU A 136 7.29 -2.44 30.49
N TYR A 137 6.60 -2.60 31.61
CA TYR A 137 7.09 -3.36 32.77
C TYR A 137 6.04 -4.40 33.18
N GLY A 138 6.51 -5.58 33.54
CA GLY A 138 5.66 -6.68 34.00
C GLY A 138 6.24 -7.35 35.25
N ILE A 139 5.42 -8.11 35.97
CA ILE A 139 5.87 -8.97 37.06
C ILE A 139 6.71 -10.09 36.47
N HIS A 140 7.96 -10.22 36.91
CA HIS A 140 8.87 -11.26 36.43
C HIS A 140 8.30 -12.66 36.66
N GLY A 141 8.30 -13.50 35.62
CA GLY A 141 7.76 -14.86 35.70
C GLY A 141 6.23 -14.95 35.66
N CYS A 142 5.53 -13.82 35.45
CA CYS A 142 4.09 -13.82 35.23
C CYS A 142 3.76 -14.36 33.83
N PRO A 143 2.90 -15.38 33.70
CA PRO A 143 2.55 -15.98 32.41
C PRO A 143 1.67 -15.09 31.53
N VAL A 144 1.02 -14.08 32.11
CA VAL A 144 0.19 -13.10 31.40
C VAL A 144 0.87 -11.72 31.30
N HIS A 145 2.13 -11.60 31.70
CA HIS A 145 2.91 -10.35 31.67
C HIS A 145 2.18 -9.14 32.25
N GLU A 146 1.43 -9.35 33.35
CA GLU A 146 0.56 -8.34 33.94
C GLU A 146 1.33 -7.11 34.46
N SER A 147 0.61 -6.00 34.60
CA SER A 147 1.17 -4.77 35.13
C SER A 147 1.66 -4.92 36.56
N PRO A 148 2.86 -4.43 36.92
CA PRO A 148 3.31 -4.38 38.31
C PRO A 148 2.37 -3.60 39.22
N LEU A 149 1.54 -2.70 38.68
CA LEU A 149 0.59 -1.91 39.45
C LEU A 149 -0.51 -2.76 40.09
N HIS A 150 -0.79 -3.98 39.59
CA HIS A 150 -1.70 -4.92 40.24
C HIS A 150 -1.23 -5.36 41.63
N LEU A 151 0.06 -5.19 41.96
CA LEU A 151 0.60 -5.43 43.29
C LEU A 151 0.14 -4.40 44.34
N VAL A 152 -0.37 -3.24 43.90
CA VAL A 152 -0.89 -2.21 44.81
C VAL A 152 -2.19 -2.69 45.44
N PRO A 153 -2.26 -2.87 46.78
CA PRO A 153 -3.46 -3.31 47.46
C PRO A 153 -4.65 -2.39 47.16
N HIS A 154 -5.84 -2.98 47.01
CA HIS A 154 -7.06 -2.25 46.66
C HIS A 154 -7.33 -1.06 47.62
N THR A 155 -7.07 -1.24 48.91
CA THR A 155 -7.26 -0.22 49.96
C THR A 155 -6.32 0.98 49.78
N MET A 156 -5.19 0.84 49.06
CA MET A 156 -4.23 1.90 48.85
C MET A 156 -4.36 2.58 47.48
N ARG A 157 -5.18 2.05 46.57
CA ARG A 157 -5.33 2.59 45.19
C ARG A 157 -5.84 4.03 45.18
N GLY A 158 -6.70 4.40 46.13
CA GLY A 158 -7.15 5.79 46.27
C GLY A 158 -6.02 6.76 46.59
N GLN A 159 -5.12 6.38 47.51
CA GLN A 159 -3.91 7.15 47.82
C GLN A 159 -2.92 7.17 46.66
N PHE A 160 -2.74 6.03 45.98
CA PHE A 160 -1.89 5.92 44.79
C PHE A 160 -2.37 6.86 43.69
N ARG A 161 -3.69 6.88 43.42
CA ARG A 161 -4.31 7.79 42.44
C ARG A 161 -4.07 9.28 42.80
N SER A 162 -4.23 9.64 44.07
CA SER A 162 -4.00 11.03 44.49
C SER A 162 -2.54 11.45 44.37
N THR A 163 -1.59 10.52 44.50
CA THR A 163 -0.14 10.77 44.40
C THR A 163 0.35 10.85 42.96
N TYR A 164 -0.06 9.91 42.11
CA TYR A 164 0.49 9.76 40.75
C TYR A 164 -0.49 10.16 39.64
N GLY A 165 -1.77 10.42 39.95
CA GLY A 165 -2.80 10.73 38.97
C GLY A 165 -3.16 9.57 38.05
N VAL A 166 -2.96 8.32 38.51
CA VAL A 166 -3.12 7.09 37.75
C VAL A 166 -4.14 6.18 38.43
N ASP A 167 -5.11 5.69 37.65
CA ASP A 167 -6.06 4.67 38.11
C ASP A 167 -5.51 3.26 37.81
N ILE A 168 -5.68 2.37 38.77
CA ILE A 168 -5.26 0.97 38.65
C ILE A 168 -6.52 0.12 38.44
N ALA A 169 -6.66 -0.45 37.26
CA ALA A 169 -7.70 -1.41 36.92
C ALA A 169 -7.14 -2.84 37.04
N GLY A 170 -8.01 -3.77 37.40
CA GLY A 170 -7.62 -5.19 37.51
C GLY A 170 -7.03 -5.59 38.86
N GLU A 171 -6.86 -6.89 39.02
CA GLU A 171 -6.28 -7.54 40.20
C GLU A 171 -5.15 -8.49 39.75
N LEU A 172 -4.35 -8.96 40.69
CA LEU A 172 -3.32 -9.96 40.43
C LEU A 172 -3.93 -11.22 39.79
N CYS A 173 -3.28 -11.73 38.77
CA CYS A 173 -3.63 -13.02 38.22
C CYS A 173 -3.44 -14.13 39.26
N PRO A 174 -4.19 -15.27 39.17
CA PRO A 174 -4.10 -16.36 40.15
C PRO A 174 -2.67 -16.86 40.38
N HIS A 175 -1.86 -16.90 39.32
CA HIS A 175 -0.46 -17.33 39.42
C HIS A 175 0.38 -16.37 40.27
N CYS A 176 0.32 -15.07 40.03
CA CYS A 176 1.06 -14.08 40.81
C CYS A 176 0.53 -13.93 42.22
N ALA A 177 -0.78 -14.06 42.42
CA ALA A 177 -1.39 -14.06 43.76
C ALA A 177 -0.87 -15.24 44.60
N GLN A 178 -0.79 -16.43 44.03
CA GLN A 178 -0.22 -17.61 44.71
C GLN A 178 1.27 -17.41 45.03
N ARG A 179 2.07 -16.91 44.06
CA ARG A 179 3.49 -16.62 44.25
C ARG A 179 3.72 -15.60 45.35
N LEU A 180 2.93 -14.53 45.41
CA LEU A 180 3.02 -13.51 46.46
C LEU A 180 2.87 -14.13 47.87
N GLN A 181 1.96 -15.07 48.01
CA GLN A 181 1.74 -15.73 49.32
C GLN A 181 2.82 -16.79 49.62
N GLN A 182 3.18 -17.62 48.66
CA GLN A 182 4.05 -18.78 48.89
C GLN A 182 5.55 -18.41 48.88
N GLU A 183 5.99 -17.52 47.97
CA GLU A 183 7.40 -17.19 47.79
C GLU A 183 7.80 -15.92 48.55
N PHE A 184 6.86 -14.98 48.76
CA PHE A 184 7.15 -13.66 49.34
C PHE A 184 6.40 -13.40 50.66
N ASN A 185 5.69 -14.39 51.22
CA ASN A 185 4.92 -14.27 52.46
C ASN A 185 3.97 -13.06 52.51
N GLY A 186 3.42 -12.66 51.37
CA GLY A 186 2.53 -11.48 51.22
C GLY A 186 3.25 -10.14 51.08
N ASP A 187 4.60 -10.12 51.11
CA ASP A 187 5.37 -8.89 50.92
C ASP A 187 5.46 -8.53 49.41
N PHE A 188 4.47 -7.75 48.94
CA PHE A 188 4.39 -7.33 47.56
C PHE A 188 5.52 -6.38 47.14
N MET A 189 6.21 -5.69 48.09
CA MET A 189 7.32 -4.81 47.78
C MET A 189 8.56 -5.57 47.30
N GLN A 190 8.69 -6.85 47.64
CA GLN A 190 9.80 -7.72 47.20
C GLN A 190 9.52 -8.46 45.89
N MET A 191 8.27 -8.38 45.37
CA MET A 191 7.95 -9.03 44.11
C MET A 191 8.83 -8.51 42.96
N PRO A 192 9.42 -9.42 42.16
CA PRO A 192 10.32 -9.01 41.08
C PRO A 192 9.55 -8.42 39.90
N VAL A 193 10.04 -7.30 39.40
CA VAL A 193 9.52 -6.57 38.25
C VAL A 193 10.65 -6.48 37.21
N GLN A 194 10.27 -6.58 35.95
CA GLN A 194 11.21 -6.44 34.82
C GLN A 194 10.62 -5.62 33.69
N ARG A 195 11.48 -5.00 32.89
CA ARG A 195 11.08 -4.47 31.59
C ARG A 195 10.73 -5.63 30.66
N ILE A 196 9.62 -5.50 29.93
CA ILE A 196 9.18 -6.46 28.93
C ILE A 196 9.21 -5.83 27.55
N PHE A 197 9.51 -6.64 26.53
CA PHE A 197 9.48 -6.23 25.13
C PHE A 197 8.40 -7.03 24.42
N ILE A 198 7.58 -6.33 23.66
CA ILE A 198 6.56 -6.99 22.86
C ILE A 198 7.24 -7.83 21.78
N SER A 199 6.80 -9.08 21.63
CA SER A 199 7.32 -10.01 20.64
C SER A 199 6.26 -11.05 20.26
N GLU A 200 5.90 -11.11 18.97
CA GLU A 200 5.02 -12.14 18.45
C GLU A 200 5.63 -13.53 18.60
N ALA A 201 6.92 -13.68 18.24
CA ALA A 201 7.65 -14.93 18.38
C ALA A 201 7.80 -15.37 19.85
N GLY A 202 8.00 -14.41 20.76
CA GLY A 202 8.07 -14.63 22.20
C GLY A 202 6.71 -14.77 22.88
N ARG A 203 5.61 -14.56 22.18
CA ARG A 203 4.23 -14.55 22.70
C ARG A 203 4.01 -13.57 23.85
N ILE A 204 4.57 -12.37 23.71
CA ILE A 204 4.50 -11.27 24.69
C ILE A 204 3.82 -10.09 24.04
N GLY A 205 2.64 -9.68 24.52
CA GLY A 205 1.89 -8.54 24.02
C GLY A 205 1.31 -8.71 22.61
N VAL A 206 1.51 -9.87 21.97
CA VAL A 206 0.88 -10.22 20.68
C VAL A 206 0.39 -11.66 20.76
N GLY A 207 -0.93 -11.82 20.57
CA GLY A 207 -1.60 -13.10 20.41
C GLY A 207 -2.24 -13.20 19.04
N THR A 208 -2.14 -14.35 18.40
CA THR A 208 -2.81 -14.63 17.12
C THR A 208 -3.63 -15.90 17.26
N TYR A 209 -4.91 -15.78 16.95
CA TYR A 209 -5.82 -16.93 16.87
C TYR A 209 -6.28 -17.13 15.42
N ALA A 210 -5.99 -18.29 14.88
CA ALA A 210 -6.38 -18.70 13.53
C ALA A 210 -7.05 -20.08 13.61
N PRO A 211 -8.36 -20.20 13.40
CA PRO A 211 -9.03 -21.50 13.41
C PRO A 211 -8.54 -22.34 12.24
N HIS A 212 -7.97 -23.51 12.51
CA HIS A 212 -7.58 -24.46 11.46
C HIS A 212 -8.81 -25.08 10.79
N ASP A 213 -9.80 -25.47 11.60
CA ASP A 213 -11.09 -25.96 11.17
C ASP A 213 -12.17 -25.42 12.12
N PRO A 214 -13.23 -24.75 11.63
CA PRO A 214 -14.30 -24.23 12.44
C PRO A 214 -15.02 -25.28 13.29
N THR A 215 -15.03 -26.54 12.85
CA THR A 215 -15.71 -27.65 13.54
C THR A 215 -14.89 -28.23 14.69
N THR A 216 -13.56 -28.15 14.60
CA THR A 216 -12.61 -28.70 15.58
C THR A 216 -11.95 -27.62 16.44
N ALA A 217 -12.29 -26.34 16.22
CA ALA A 217 -11.75 -25.24 17.02
C ALA A 217 -12.01 -25.47 18.50
N ASP A 218 -10.93 -25.47 19.31
CA ASP A 218 -10.98 -25.63 20.76
C ASP A 218 -10.79 -24.26 21.44
N ILE A 219 -11.63 -24.00 22.43
CA ILE A 219 -11.51 -22.80 23.26
C ILE A 219 -10.19 -22.78 24.04
N ALA A 220 -9.59 -23.95 24.27
CA ALA A 220 -8.28 -24.10 24.88
C ALA A 220 -7.15 -23.37 24.13
N ASP A 221 -7.24 -23.24 22.79
CA ASP A 221 -6.28 -22.46 21.98
C ASP A 221 -6.37 -20.96 22.31
N LEU A 222 -7.54 -20.50 22.76
CA LEU A 222 -7.77 -19.11 23.11
C LEU A 222 -7.42 -18.81 24.58
N VAL A 223 -7.86 -19.67 25.52
CA VAL A 223 -7.72 -19.43 26.97
C VAL A 223 -6.88 -20.46 27.71
N GLY A 224 -6.22 -21.38 27.01
CA GLY A 224 -5.45 -22.46 27.64
C GLY A 224 -6.32 -23.57 28.22
N SER A 225 -5.69 -24.54 28.85
CA SER A 225 -6.33 -25.73 29.39
C SER A 225 -5.59 -26.24 30.65
N VAL A 226 -6.22 -27.16 31.36
CA VAL A 226 -5.57 -27.86 32.46
C VAL A 226 -4.48 -28.80 31.92
N ASP A 227 -3.28 -28.71 32.47
CA ASP A 227 -2.18 -29.63 32.21
C ASP A 227 -2.25 -30.82 33.19
N LEU A 228 -2.77 -31.94 32.70
CA LEU A 228 -2.98 -33.14 33.50
C LEU A 228 -1.68 -33.71 34.10
N SER A 229 -0.53 -33.47 33.46
CA SER A 229 0.76 -33.89 33.98
C SER A 229 1.12 -33.13 35.27
N LYS A 230 0.82 -31.84 35.29
CA LYS A 230 1.06 -30.95 36.43
C LYS A 230 -0.02 -31.13 37.51
N VAL A 231 -1.24 -31.53 37.18
CA VAL A 231 -2.24 -31.92 38.18
C VAL A 231 -1.75 -33.09 39.01
N SER A 232 -1.06 -34.06 38.42
CA SER A 232 -0.44 -35.15 39.13
C SER A 232 0.70 -34.72 40.08
N GLU A 233 1.38 -33.62 39.77
CA GLU A 233 2.45 -33.04 40.56
C GLU A 233 1.90 -32.20 41.73
N TYR A 234 0.91 -31.33 41.47
CA TYR A 234 0.39 -30.38 42.46
C TYR A 234 -0.86 -30.84 43.20
N GLY A 235 -1.49 -31.92 42.76
CA GLY A 235 -2.61 -32.58 43.46
C GLY A 235 -3.96 -31.89 43.32
N ASP A 236 -4.06 -30.73 42.64
CA ASP A 236 -5.30 -29.98 42.44
C ASP A 236 -5.38 -29.39 41.03
N GLU A 237 -6.47 -29.65 40.33
CA GLU A 237 -6.80 -29.02 39.05
C GLU A 237 -7.03 -27.50 39.15
N GLY A 238 -7.31 -26.99 40.31
CA GLY A 238 -7.49 -25.56 40.62
C GLY A 238 -6.17 -24.85 40.93
N ASP A 239 -5.04 -25.56 40.99
CA ASP A 239 -3.74 -24.92 41.19
C ASP A 239 -3.33 -24.14 39.92
N PRO A 240 -3.03 -22.82 40.02
CA PRO A 240 -2.60 -22.02 38.88
C PRO A 240 -1.36 -22.56 38.12
N ARG A 241 -0.52 -23.36 38.79
CA ARG A 241 0.66 -24.02 38.19
C ARG A 241 0.27 -25.22 37.30
N ALA A 242 -0.91 -25.81 37.56
CA ALA A 242 -1.46 -26.87 36.73
C ALA A 242 -2.22 -26.36 35.51
N TRP A 243 -2.28 -25.05 35.30
CA TRP A 243 -2.90 -24.44 34.12
C TRP A 243 -1.85 -24.17 33.04
N SER A 244 -2.15 -24.55 31.80
CA SER A 244 -1.38 -24.15 30.62
C SER A 244 -1.81 -22.76 30.16
N TRP A 245 -0.99 -21.75 30.45
CA TRP A 245 -1.22 -20.34 30.07
C TRP A 245 -0.88 -20.07 28.59
N SER A 246 -0.99 -21.09 27.74
CA SER A 246 -0.63 -21.01 26.31
C SER A 246 -1.69 -20.35 25.44
N GLY A 247 -2.84 -19.94 25.98
CA GLY A 247 -3.92 -19.30 25.23
C GLY A 247 -3.51 -17.99 24.56
N ALA A 248 -4.10 -17.69 23.39
CA ALA A 248 -3.79 -16.50 22.62
C ALA A 248 -4.11 -15.20 23.38
N VAL A 249 -5.16 -15.18 24.21
CA VAL A 249 -5.52 -14.00 25.03
C VAL A 249 -4.44 -13.68 26.07
N PHE A 250 -3.78 -14.67 26.65
CA PHE A 250 -2.72 -14.43 27.62
C PHE A 250 -1.46 -13.88 26.95
N ALA A 251 -1.16 -14.36 25.75
CA ALA A 251 -0.05 -13.84 24.94
C ALA A 251 -0.29 -12.39 24.49
N ALA A 252 -1.55 -12.01 24.24
CA ALA A 252 -1.96 -10.68 23.78
C ALA A 252 -2.00 -9.63 24.89
N SER A 253 -1.96 -10.04 26.14
CA SER A 253 -2.09 -9.14 27.29
C SER A 253 -1.19 -7.92 27.16
N ARG A 254 -1.75 -6.73 27.37
CA ARG A 254 -1.15 -5.39 27.24
C ARG A 254 -0.77 -4.97 25.82
N GLY A 255 -1.25 -5.68 24.80
CA GLY A 255 -0.99 -5.37 23.40
C GLY A 255 -2.15 -5.72 22.49
N LEU A 256 -1.93 -6.60 21.51
CA LEU A 256 -2.86 -6.88 20.43
C LEU A 256 -3.22 -8.37 20.31
N LEU A 257 -4.51 -8.68 20.35
CA LEU A 257 -5.06 -9.97 19.95
C LEU A 257 -5.57 -9.90 18.50
N GLU A 258 -4.96 -10.67 17.60
CA GLU A 258 -5.46 -10.86 16.24
C GLU A 258 -6.37 -12.07 16.16
N MET A 259 -7.56 -11.89 15.60
CA MET A 259 -8.55 -12.95 15.34
C MET A 259 -8.75 -13.12 13.84
N ILE A 260 -8.14 -14.17 13.26
CA ILE A 260 -8.23 -14.47 11.83
C ILE A 260 -9.55 -15.19 11.55
N GLU A 261 -10.31 -14.69 10.54
CA GLU A 261 -11.59 -15.27 10.10
C GLU A 261 -12.57 -15.48 11.27
N ILE A 262 -12.70 -14.46 12.13
CA ILE A 262 -13.46 -14.52 13.40
C ILE A 262 -14.90 -15.04 13.25
N LEU A 263 -15.58 -14.77 12.13
CA LEU A 263 -16.97 -15.18 11.93
C LEU A 263 -17.13 -16.66 11.56
N LYS A 264 -16.03 -17.39 11.43
CA LYS A 264 -16.05 -18.85 11.24
C LYS A 264 -16.00 -19.62 12.55
N VAL A 265 -15.68 -18.97 13.66
CA VAL A 265 -15.61 -19.65 14.98
C VAL A 265 -17.00 -19.86 15.57
N LYS A 266 -17.10 -20.80 16.52
CA LYS A 266 -18.34 -21.03 17.28
C LYS A 266 -18.71 -19.79 18.08
N ARG A 267 -20.01 -19.58 18.33
CA ARG A 267 -20.53 -18.41 19.05
C ARG A 267 -19.95 -18.25 20.47
N GLU A 268 -19.64 -19.35 21.14
CA GLU A 268 -19.05 -19.33 22.49
C GLU A 268 -17.73 -18.51 22.52
N PHE A 269 -16.93 -18.60 21.47
CA PHE A 269 -15.71 -17.79 21.34
C PHE A 269 -16.04 -16.30 21.20
N LEU A 270 -17.08 -15.97 20.43
CA LEU A 270 -17.49 -14.58 20.24
C LEU A 270 -17.98 -13.97 21.56
N TYR A 271 -18.79 -14.70 22.35
CA TYR A 271 -19.23 -14.23 23.67
C TYR A 271 -18.08 -14.02 24.65
N LEU A 272 -17.07 -14.90 24.63
CA LEU A 272 -15.88 -14.73 25.46
C LEU A 272 -15.13 -13.46 25.09
N LEU A 273 -14.90 -13.23 23.79
CA LEU A 273 -14.22 -12.03 23.28
C LEU A 273 -14.99 -10.74 23.61
N LEU A 274 -16.30 -10.77 23.54
CA LEU A 274 -17.14 -9.63 23.91
C LEU A 274 -17.05 -9.30 25.39
N THR A 275 -17.08 -10.30 26.24
CA THR A 275 -16.86 -10.12 27.69
C THR A 275 -15.48 -9.53 27.93
N LEU A 276 -14.47 -10.02 27.22
CA LEU A 276 -13.11 -9.54 27.35
C LEU A 276 -12.96 -8.06 26.90
N THR A 277 -13.60 -7.67 25.79
CA THR A 277 -13.55 -6.26 25.33
C THR A 277 -14.28 -5.31 26.28
N GLN A 278 -15.44 -5.72 26.81
CA GLN A 278 -16.27 -4.87 27.66
C GLN A 278 -15.77 -4.78 29.09
N GLU A 279 -15.49 -5.93 29.69
CA GLU A 279 -15.18 -6.07 31.11
C GLU A 279 -13.66 -6.17 31.37
N LYS A 280 -12.86 -6.34 30.32
CA LYS A 280 -11.41 -6.61 30.42
C LYS A 280 -11.10 -7.80 31.35
N ASN A 281 -12.00 -8.76 31.40
CA ASN A 281 -11.89 -9.94 32.23
C ASN A 281 -12.20 -11.20 31.43
N VAL A 282 -11.49 -12.27 31.74
CA VAL A 282 -11.79 -13.60 31.24
C VAL A 282 -12.07 -14.54 32.39
N LYS A 283 -13.13 -15.34 32.27
CA LYS A 283 -13.46 -16.42 33.21
C LYS A 283 -12.91 -17.73 32.68
N VAL A 284 -12.00 -18.32 33.43
CA VAL A 284 -11.35 -19.58 33.08
C VAL A 284 -11.65 -20.59 34.17
N SER A 285 -12.38 -21.65 33.82
CA SER A 285 -12.68 -22.81 34.69
C SER A 285 -12.88 -22.46 36.19
N ARG A 286 -12.01 -22.92 37.06
CA ARG A 286 -12.09 -22.80 38.53
C ARG A 286 -11.47 -21.52 39.08
N PHE A 287 -10.78 -20.73 38.24
CA PHE A 287 -10.10 -19.50 38.67
C PHE A 287 -11.08 -18.34 38.86
N PRO A 288 -10.71 -17.32 39.67
CA PRO A 288 -11.41 -16.04 39.68
C PRO A 288 -11.32 -15.37 38.30
N LEU A 289 -12.03 -14.27 38.12
CA LEU A 289 -11.90 -13.46 36.88
C LEU A 289 -10.44 -12.98 36.74
N ILE A 290 -9.89 -13.20 35.58
CA ILE A 290 -8.51 -12.77 35.23
C ILE A 290 -8.62 -11.50 34.44
N HIS A 291 -8.01 -10.42 34.93
CA HIS A 291 -7.99 -9.15 34.23
C HIS A 291 -6.97 -9.18 33.11
N LEU A 292 -7.39 -8.81 31.88
CA LEU A 292 -6.55 -8.72 30.70
C LEU A 292 -6.87 -7.41 29.97
N ASP A 293 -5.90 -6.56 29.83
CA ASP A 293 -6.00 -5.32 29.04
C ASP A 293 -5.35 -5.52 27.69
N GLU A 294 -6.16 -5.75 26.67
CA GLU A 294 -5.72 -5.98 25.31
C GLU A 294 -6.63 -5.29 24.28
N THR A 295 -6.10 -5.00 23.12
CA THR A 295 -6.84 -4.55 21.97
C THR A 295 -7.19 -5.74 21.08
N ILE A 296 -8.46 -5.93 20.74
CA ILE A 296 -8.87 -7.02 19.86
C ILE A 296 -9.13 -6.50 18.46
N LEU A 297 -8.36 -7.02 17.51
CA LEU A 297 -8.51 -6.75 16.09
C LEU A 297 -8.84 -8.06 15.37
N ALA A 298 -9.98 -8.06 14.72
CA ALA A 298 -10.46 -9.21 13.98
C ALA A 298 -10.55 -8.90 12.49
N HIS A 299 -10.48 -9.91 11.66
CA HIS A 299 -10.77 -9.74 10.24
C HIS A 299 -11.59 -10.90 9.68
N THR A 300 -12.37 -10.58 8.65
CA THR A 300 -13.23 -11.54 7.95
C THR A 300 -13.44 -11.12 6.50
N ASN A 301 -14.12 -11.98 5.75
CA ASN A 301 -14.51 -11.69 4.38
C ASN A 301 -16.01 -11.38 4.28
N LEU A 302 -16.42 -10.77 3.16
CA LEU A 302 -17.80 -10.35 2.92
C LEU A 302 -18.79 -11.51 2.87
N ALA A 303 -18.38 -12.69 2.39
CA ALA A 303 -19.27 -13.83 2.29
C ALA A 303 -19.67 -14.34 3.68
N GLU A 304 -18.70 -14.48 4.59
CA GLU A 304 -18.94 -14.88 5.97
C GLU A 304 -19.72 -13.81 6.73
N PHE A 305 -19.40 -12.52 6.50
CA PHE A 305 -20.14 -11.42 7.13
C PHE A 305 -21.60 -11.38 6.69
N ARG A 306 -21.91 -11.60 5.42
CA ARG A 306 -23.30 -11.67 4.92
C ARG A 306 -24.08 -12.84 5.53
N LYS A 307 -23.44 -13.99 5.71
CA LYS A 307 -24.05 -15.13 6.42
C LYS A 307 -24.34 -14.76 7.88
N PHE A 308 -23.40 -14.13 8.55
CA PHE A 308 -23.52 -13.71 9.93
C PHE A 308 -24.68 -12.74 10.14
N LEU A 309 -24.92 -11.81 9.20
CA LEU A 309 -26.05 -10.88 9.22
C LEU A 309 -27.42 -11.54 9.05
N GLN A 310 -27.48 -12.72 8.44
CA GLN A 310 -28.75 -13.43 8.23
C GLN A 310 -29.30 -14.10 9.49
N GLU A 311 -28.49 -14.20 10.53
CA GLU A 311 -28.85 -14.81 11.79
C GLU A 311 -29.26 -13.73 12.83
N PRO A 312 -30.56 -13.62 13.21
CA PRO A 312 -31.03 -12.56 14.12
C PRO A 312 -30.34 -12.54 15.48
N GLU A 313 -29.88 -13.70 15.94
CA GLU A 313 -29.19 -13.84 17.23
C GLU A 313 -27.81 -13.13 17.26
N ASN A 314 -27.28 -12.71 16.11
CA ASN A 314 -26.00 -12.03 16.00
C ASN A 314 -26.09 -10.51 16.16
N GLU A 315 -27.29 -9.92 16.28
CA GLU A 315 -27.47 -8.47 16.42
C GLU A 315 -26.72 -7.92 17.65
N ALA A 316 -26.82 -8.61 18.79
CA ALA A 316 -26.12 -8.23 20.02
C ALA A 316 -24.58 -8.29 19.88
N LEU A 317 -24.07 -9.15 18.98
CA LEU A 317 -22.64 -9.25 18.67
C LEU A 317 -22.20 -8.10 17.78
N LEU A 318 -23.03 -7.71 16.80
CA LEU A 318 -22.75 -6.60 15.88
C LEU A 318 -22.61 -5.26 16.62
N ASP A 319 -23.48 -4.99 17.59
CA ASP A 319 -23.41 -3.78 18.41
C ASP A 319 -22.08 -3.59 19.15
N ARG A 320 -21.36 -4.68 19.35
CA ARG A 320 -20.08 -4.70 20.05
C ARG A 320 -18.86 -4.74 19.12
N MET A 321 -19.09 -4.52 17.84
CA MET A 321 -18.06 -4.46 16.82
C MET A 321 -18.01 -3.08 16.18
N VAL A 322 -16.81 -2.56 15.95
CA VAL A 322 -16.57 -1.43 15.05
C VAL A 322 -16.10 -2.01 13.73
N ILE A 323 -16.92 -1.84 12.69
CA ILE A 323 -16.65 -2.44 11.39
C ILE A 323 -15.96 -1.41 10.50
N VAL A 324 -14.77 -1.73 10.06
CA VAL A 324 -14.03 -0.93 9.07
C VAL A 324 -13.89 -1.74 7.79
N GLN A 325 -14.45 -1.21 6.70
CA GLN A 325 -14.31 -1.81 5.38
C GLN A 325 -12.91 -1.58 4.82
N VAL A 326 -12.31 -2.63 4.28
CA VAL A 326 -10.99 -2.62 3.63
C VAL A 326 -11.19 -3.07 2.17
N PRO A 327 -11.62 -2.17 1.27
CA PRO A 327 -11.83 -2.49 -0.13
C PRO A 327 -10.51 -2.64 -0.88
N TYR A 328 -10.55 -3.18 -2.08
CA TYR A 328 -9.47 -2.98 -3.04
C TYR A 328 -9.38 -1.51 -3.44
N THR A 329 -8.17 -1.04 -3.72
CA THR A 329 -8.01 0.31 -4.28
C THR A 329 -8.73 0.44 -5.63
N LEU A 330 -9.30 1.61 -5.89
CA LEU A 330 -9.92 1.97 -7.17
C LEU A 330 -8.99 2.86 -8.02
N SER A 331 -7.82 3.22 -7.50
CA SER A 331 -6.78 3.92 -8.26
C SER A 331 -5.86 2.93 -8.93
N TYR A 332 -5.83 2.88 -10.25
CA TYR A 332 -4.92 2.00 -10.99
C TYR A 332 -3.45 2.36 -10.75
N LYS A 333 -3.14 3.62 -10.43
CA LYS A 333 -1.77 4.04 -10.09
C LYS A 333 -1.31 3.40 -8.78
N GLU A 334 -2.18 3.41 -7.76
CA GLU A 334 -1.88 2.78 -6.47
C GLU A 334 -1.87 1.25 -6.57
N GLU A 335 -2.77 0.67 -7.38
CA GLU A 335 -2.77 -0.77 -7.66
C GLU A 335 -1.47 -1.21 -8.37
N ALA A 336 -0.96 -0.42 -9.32
CA ALA A 336 0.33 -0.68 -9.96
C ALA A 336 1.51 -0.63 -8.96
N ARG A 337 1.43 0.23 -7.93
CA ARG A 337 2.40 0.25 -6.82
C ARG A 337 2.34 -1.03 -6.00
N ILE A 338 1.13 -1.53 -5.71
CA ILE A 338 0.93 -2.83 -5.04
C ILE A 338 1.59 -3.94 -5.86
N TYR A 339 1.35 -3.98 -7.18
CA TYR A 339 1.95 -5.01 -8.04
C TYR A 339 3.47 -4.90 -8.08
N ARG A 340 4.02 -3.70 -8.19
CA ARG A 340 5.47 -3.48 -8.16
C ARG A 340 6.10 -4.03 -6.89
N LYS A 341 5.47 -3.80 -5.74
CA LYS A 341 5.91 -4.36 -4.45
C LYS A 341 5.86 -5.89 -4.45
N LEU A 342 4.75 -6.48 -4.90
CA LEU A 342 4.60 -7.94 -4.95
C LEU A 342 5.59 -8.59 -5.90
N VAL A 343 5.81 -8.00 -7.08
CA VAL A 343 6.80 -8.42 -8.06
C VAL A 343 8.21 -8.39 -7.47
N SER A 344 8.61 -7.27 -6.85
CA SER A 344 9.95 -7.13 -6.25
C SER A 344 10.24 -8.12 -5.14
N SER A 345 9.19 -8.60 -4.43
CA SER A 345 9.31 -9.61 -3.38
C SER A 345 9.31 -11.06 -3.91
N THR A 346 8.94 -11.26 -5.17
CA THR A 346 8.77 -12.60 -5.76
C THR A 346 10.01 -12.99 -6.57
N GLN A 347 10.60 -14.14 -6.24
CA GLN A 347 11.86 -14.60 -6.85
C GLN A 347 11.77 -14.79 -8.37
N ALA A 348 10.61 -15.21 -8.90
CA ALA A 348 10.39 -15.43 -10.32
C ALA A 348 10.62 -14.17 -11.20
N PHE A 349 10.51 -12.97 -10.63
CA PHE A 349 10.66 -11.72 -11.38
C PHE A 349 12.04 -11.08 -11.27
N ARG A 350 12.96 -11.63 -10.49
CA ARG A 350 14.26 -10.98 -10.19
C ARG A 350 15.13 -10.70 -11.42
N GLU A 351 15.02 -11.55 -12.44
CA GLU A 351 15.83 -11.45 -13.66
C GLU A 351 14.97 -11.12 -14.90
N VAL A 352 13.71 -10.75 -14.68
CA VAL A 352 12.75 -10.46 -15.75
C VAL A 352 12.54 -8.96 -15.85
N HIS A 353 12.80 -8.41 -17.03
CA HIS A 353 12.42 -7.04 -17.34
C HIS A 353 10.90 -6.94 -17.51
N LEU A 354 10.31 -5.93 -16.89
CA LEU A 354 8.90 -5.58 -17.07
C LEU A 354 8.78 -4.29 -17.85
N ASP A 355 8.04 -4.32 -18.92
CA ASP A 355 7.66 -3.16 -19.73
C ASP A 355 7.05 -2.04 -18.85
N PRO A 356 7.32 -0.76 -19.10
CA PRO A 356 6.84 0.36 -18.28
C PRO A 356 5.33 0.38 -18.06
N HIS A 357 4.53 -0.08 -19.02
CA HIS A 357 3.07 -0.12 -18.92
C HIS A 357 2.51 -1.49 -18.47
N ALA A 358 3.34 -2.51 -18.32
CA ALA A 358 2.93 -3.88 -17.99
C ALA A 358 2.07 -3.94 -16.72
N LEU A 359 2.51 -3.32 -15.64
CA LEU A 359 1.76 -3.32 -14.38
C LEU A 359 0.57 -2.35 -14.41
N HIS A 360 0.65 -1.27 -15.20
CA HIS A 360 -0.45 -0.32 -15.32
C HIS A 360 -1.66 -0.91 -16.06
N VAL A 361 -1.46 -1.66 -17.16
CA VAL A 361 -2.57 -2.32 -17.85
C VAL A 361 -3.25 -3.38 -16.98
N ALA A 362 -2.46 -4.14 -16.21
CA ALA A 362 -2.99 -5.09 -15.24
C ALA A 362 -3.80 -4.39 -14.13
N ALA A 363 -3.34 -3.24 -13.67
CA ALA A 363 -4.01 -2.43 -12.66
C ALA A 363 -5.33 -1.84 -13.17
N VAL A 364 -5.35 -1.26 -14.38
CA VAL A 364 -6.59 -0.77 -15.01
C VAL A 364 -7.60 -1.89 -15.18
N PHE A 365 -7.18 -3.07 -15.66
CA PHE A 365 -8.06 -4.24 -15.77
C PHE A 365 -8.66 -4.62 -14.41
N SER A 366 -7.84 -4.66 -13.37
CA SER A 366 -8.30 -4.99 -12.02
C SER A 366 -9.31 -3.97 -11.49
N VAL A 367 -9.04 -2.68 -11.67
CA VAL A 367 -9.97 -1.61 -11.27
C VAL A 367 -11.30 -1.72 -12.04
N LEU A 368 -11.27 -1.92 -13.36
CA LEU A 368 -12.50 -2.13 -14.15
C LEU A 368 -13.33 -3.30 -13.62
N SER A 369 -12.70 -4.38 -13.18
CA SER A 369 -13.39 -5.54 -12.61
C SER A 369 -14.04 -5.28 -11.24
N ARG A 370 -13.68 -4.18 -10.57
CA ARG A 370 -14.13 -3.77 -9.23
C ARG A 370 -15.24 -2.72 -9.24
N LEU A 371 -15.49 -2.12 -10.41
CA LEU A 371 -16.55 -1.14 -10.57
C LEU A 371 -17.91 -1.83 -10.69
N THR A 372 -18.93 -1.19 -10.12
CA THR A 372 -20.32 -1.62 -10.26
C THR A 372 -20.87 -1.21 -11.63
N GLU A 373 -21.82 -1.98 -12.15
CA GLU A 373 -22.62 -1.57 -13.31
C GLU A 373 -23.54 -0.43 -12.86
N GLY A 374 -23.19 0.80 -13.22
CA GLY A 374 -24.04 1.96 -12.98
C GLY A 374 -25.23 2.01 -13.94
N ASP A 375 -26.24 2.83 -13.62
CA ASP A 375 -27.32 3.18 -14.54
C ASP A 375 -26.72 3.73 -15.85
N GLU A 376 -27.35 3.45 -17.00
CA GLU A 376 -26.89 3.89 -18.34
C GLU A 376 -26.67 5.41 -18.48
N ARG A 377 -27.05 6.19 -17.46
CA ARG A 377 -26.86 7.65 -17.36
C ARG A 377 -25.58 8.03 -16.56
N GLU A 378 -24.88 7.07 -15.96
CA GLU A 378 -23.66 7.33 -15.20
C GLU A 378 -22.42 7.30 -16.10
N THR A 379 -21.41 8.01 -15.62
CA THR A 379 -20.11 8.18 -16.28
C THR A 379 -19.53 6.85 -16.75
N ASP A 380 -19.12 6.80 -18.01
CA ASP A 380 -18.43 5.68 -18.63
C ASP A 380 -17.34 5.11 -17.72
N HIS A 381 -17.25 3.78 -17.62
CA HIS A 381 -16.28 3.07 -16.77
C HIS A 381 -14.83 3.53 -17.01
N GLN A 382 -14.48 3.88 -18.24
CA GLN A 382 -13.14 4.39 -18.60
C GLN A 382 -12.88 5.75 -17.94
N LYS A 383 -13.86 6.65 -17.98
CA LYS A 383 -13.77 7.95 -17.30
C LYS A 383 -13.69 7.76 -15.79
N LYS A 384 -14.48 6.83 -15.23
CA LYS A 384 -14.46 6.49 -13.79
C LYS A 384 -13.07 6.03 -13.32
N VAL A 385 -12.42 5.12 -14.09
CA VAL A 385 -11.05 4.64 -13.79
C VAL A 385 -10.06 5.79 -13.77
N ARG A 386 -10.13 6.70 -14.73
CA ARG A 386 -9.26 7.87 -14.81
C ARG A 386 -9.46 8.83 -13.64
N LEU A 387 -10.73 9.13 -13.34
CA LEU A 387 -11.12 10.01 -12.23
C LEU A 387 -10.65 9.46 -10.87
N TYR A 388 -10.85 8.17 -10.64
CA TYR A 388 -10.43 7.51 -9.39
C TYR A 388 -8.89 7.42 -9.25
N ALA A 389 -8.17 7.51 -10.36
CA ALA A 389 -6.71 7.61 -10.36
C ALA A 389 -6.19 9.07 -10.26
N GLY A 390 -7.08 10.04 -10.06
CA GLY A 390 -6.74 11.46 -9.94
C GLY A 390 -6.29 12.08 -11.26
N GLU A 391 -6.71 11.55 -12.42
CA GLU A 391 -6.51 12.21 -13.70
C GLU A 391 -7.56 13.31 -13.89
N ASP A 392 -7.11 14.41 -14.49
CA ASP A 392 -8.02 15.49 -14.88
C ASP A 392 -8.86 15.05 -16.09
N VAL A 393 -10.17 15.08 -15.94
CA VAL A 393 -11.13 14.72 -17.00
C VAL A 393 -12.10 15.88 -17.18
N GLU A 394 -12.12 16.45 -18.38
CA GLU A 394 -12.94 17.61 -18.71
C GLU A 394 -14.39 17.47 -18.20
N GLY A 395 -14.84 18.48 -17.47
CA GLY A 395 -16.21 18.63 -17.00
C GLY A 395 -16.56 17.91 -15.71
N VAL A 396 -15.58 17.32 -14.99
CA VAL A 396 -15.83 16.64 -13.71
C VAL A 396 -14.95 17.22 -12.60
N SER A 397 -15.59 17.71 -11.54
CA SER A 397 -14.91 18.24 -10.35
C SER A 397 -14.57 17.14 -9.34
N GLN A 398 -13.60 17.40 -8.45
CA GLN A 398 -13.24 16.46 -7.38
C GLN A 398 -14.42 16.14 -6.44
N SER A 399 -15.29 17.13 -6.18
CA SER A 399 -16.50 16.90 -5.37
C SER A 399 -17.51 15.95 -6.03
N GLU A 400 -17.51 15.85 -7.37
CA GLU A 400 -18.33 14.88 -8.09
C GLU A 400 -17.74 13.47 -8.00
N VAL A 401 -16.43 13.33 -7.98
CA VAL A 401 -15.75 12.04 -7.75
C VAL A 401 -16.09 11.48 -6.36
N GLU A 402 -16.09 12.33 -5.34
CA GLU A 402 -16.49 11.95 -3.97
C GLU A 402 -17.96 11.52 -3.92
N LYS A 403 -18.86 12.25 -4.60
CA LYS A 403 -20.27 11.87 -4.72
C LYS A 403 -20.47 10.56 -5.47
N MET A 404 -19.67 10.30 -6.52
CA MET A 404 -19.71 9.02 -7.23
C MET A 404 -19.30 7.85 -6.34
N ARG A 405 -18.23 8.02 -5.54
CA ARG A 405 -17.82 7.00 -4.55
C ARG A 405 -18.90 6.75 -3.51
N ALA A 406 -19.51 7.81 -2.98
CA ALA A 406 -20.57 7.70 -1.97
C ALA A 406 -21.83 6.99 -2.50
N ARG A 407 -22.15 7.15 -3.80
CA ARG A 407 -23.30 6.46 -4.45
C ARG A 407 -23.03 4.97 -4.71
N ASN A 408 -21.76 4.57 -4.82
CA ASN A 408 -21.35 3.20 -5.14
C ASN A 408 -20.49 2.59 -4.02
N PRO A 409 -21.04 2.37 -2.82
CA PRO A 409 -20.28 1.92 -1.65
C PRO A 409 -19.74 0.49 -1.78
N ASP A 410 -20.27 -0.29 -2.72
CA ASP A 410 -19.84 -1.68 -2.97
C ASP A 410 -18.65 -1.78 -3.93
N GLU A 411 -18.24 -0.67 -4.57
CA GLU A 411 -17.06 -0.66 -5.44
C GLU A 411 -15.78 -0.98 -4.65
N GLY A 412 -14.94 -1.83 -5.21
CA GLY A 412 -13.75 -2.35 -4.54
C GLY A 412 -13.97 -3.51 -3.58
N LEU A 413 -15.23 -3.86 -3.24
CA LEU A 413 -15.52 -5.00 -2.36
C LEU A 413 -15.52 -6.36 -3.09
N SER A 414 -15.48 -6.33 -4.42
CA SER A 414 -15.39 -7.51 -5.28
C SER A 414 -14.50 -7.23 -6.49
N GLY A 415 -14.23 -8.24 -7.32
CA GLY A 415 -13.42 -8.12 -8.53
C GLY A 415 -12.12 -8.92 -8.48
N VAL A 416 -11.18 -8.57 -9.35
CA VAL A 416 -9.88 -9.24 -9.47
C VAL A 416 -8.97 -8.86 -8.30
N SER A 417 -8.43 -9.87 -7.64
CA SER A 417 -7.47 -9.67 -6.54
C SER A 417 -6.04 -9.48 -7.06
N PRO A 418 -5.18 -8.75 -6.31
CA PRO A 418 -3.75 -8.65 -6.64
C PRO A 418 -3.07 -10.01 -6.81
N ARG A 419 -3.44 -10.99 -5.99
CA ARG A 419 -2.90 -12.36 -6.07
C ARG A 419 -3.22 -13.05 -7.39
N PHE A 420 -4.43 -12.85 -7.93
CA PHE A 420 -4.81 -13.40 -9.24
C PHE A 420 -3.88 -12.87 -10.33
N VAL A 421 -3.63 -11.56 -10.35
CA VAL A 421 -2.75 -10.92 -11.34
C VAL A 421 -1.32 -11.45 -11.22
N ILE A 422 -0.74 -11.44 -10.02
CA ILE A 422 0.64 -11.91 -9.83
C ILE A 422 0.80 -13.39 -10.20
N ASN A 423 -0.20 -14.22 -9.92
CA ASN A 423 -0.18 -15.62 -10.35
C ASN A 423 -0.23 -15.76 -11.87
N ALA A 424 -1.06 -14.97 -12.57
CA ALA A 424 -1.12 -14.97 -14.02
C ALA A 424 0.23 -14.58 -14.64
N LEU A 425 0.85 -13.49 -14.15
CA LEU A 425 2.15 -13.02 -14.62
C LEU A 425 3.27 -14.04 -14.32
N SER A 426 3.28 -14.63 -13.13
CA SER A 426 4.25 -15.67 -12.76
C SER A 426 4.15 -16.89 -13.66
N SER A 427 2.93 -17.32 -13.98
CA SER A 427 2.69 -18.45 -14.89
C SER A 427 3.20 -18.16 -16.30
N ALA A 428 2.98 -16.95 -16.82
CA ALA A 428 3.47 -16.53 -18.12
C ALA A 428 5.00 -16.56 -18.22
N ILE A 429 5.70 -16.06 -17.19
CA ILE A 429 7.17 -16.07 -17.13
C ILE A 429 7.72 -17.50 -17.10
N ILE A 430 7.13 -18.37 -16.28
CA ILE A 430 7.58 -19.77 -16.16
C ILE A 430 7.36 -20.52 -17.45
N GLN A 431 6.23 -20.31 -18.13
CA GLN A 431 5.91 -21.01 -19.39
C GLN A 431 6.75 -20.53 -20.56
N SER A 432 6.99 -19.22 -20.69
CA SER A 432 7.73 -18.64 -21.80
C SER A 432 9.24 -18.68 -21.61
N GLN A 433 9.74 -18.86 -20.37
CA GLN A 433 11.14 -18.66 -19.98
C GLN A 433 11.69 -17.31 -20.43
N ALA A 434 10.80 -16.31 -20.56
CA ALA A 434 11.13 -15.00 -21.06
C ALA A 434 11.97 -14.20 -20.06
N ARG A 435 12.95 -13.45 -20.57
CA ARG A 435 13.71 -12.47 -19.79
C ARG A 435 13.07 -11.08 -19.78
N SER A 436 12.07 -10.89 -20.62
CA SER A 436 11.30 -9.65 -20.75
C SER A 436 9.81 -10.00 -20.87
N LEU A 437 8.96 -9.30 -20.13
CA LEU A 437 7.51 -9.42 -20.18
C LEU A 437 6.94 -8.10 -20.71
N THR A 438 6.47 -8.15 -21.96
CA THR A 438 5.90 -6.98 -22.63
C THR A 438 4.48 -6.70 -22.14
N THR A 439 3.96 -5.51 -22.39
CA THR A 439 2.58 -5.17 -22.04
C THR A 439 1.57 -6.08 -22.74
N MET A 440 1.86 -6.52 -23.97
CA MET A 440 1.00 -7.46 -24.69
C MET A 440 1.01 -8.86 -24.06
N ASP A 441 2.17 -9.34 -23.62
CA ASP A 441 2.29 -10.61 -22.89
C ASP A 441 1.45 -10.61 -21.61
N VAL A 442 1.44 -9.48 -20.89
CA VAL A 442 0.61 -9.31 -19.70
C VAL A 442 -0.88 -9.43 -20.03
N LEU A 443 -1.34 -8.78 -21.08
CA LEU A 443 -2.75 -8.87 -21.51
C LEU A 443 -3.13 -10.31 -21.93
N ILE A 444 -2.23 -11.02 -22.61
CA ILE A 444 -2.43 -12.42 -22.99
C ILE A 444 -2.45 -13.30 -21.74
N ALA A 445 -1.49 -13.14 -20.84
CA ALA A 445 -1.43 -13.91 -19.60
C ALA A 445 -2.69 -13.74 -18.73
N LEU A 446 -3.22 -12.51 -18.64
CA LEU A 446 -4.46 -12.23 -17.92
C LEU A 446 -5.66 -12.88 -18.62
N LYS A 447 -5.73 -12.86 -19.95
CA LYS A 447 -6.77 -13.53 -20.73
C LYS A 447 -6.75 -15.04 -20.47
N ASP A 448 -5.60 -15.67 -20.59
CA ASP A 448 -5.43 -17.12 -20.39
C ASP A 448 -5.80 -17.52 -18.94
N ALA A 449 -5.41 -16.70 -17.96
CA ALA A 449 -5.78 -16.91 -16.57
C ALA A 449 -7.30 -16.81 -16.34
N ILE A 450 -7.98 -15.86 -16.99
CA ILE A 450 -9.45 -15.72 -16.93
C ILE A 450 -10.14 -16.93 -17.56
N GLU A 451 -9.69 -17.34 -18.75
CA GLU A 451 -10.29 -18.44 -19.50
C GLU A 451 -10.11 -19.78 -18.81
N SER A 452 -8.96 -20.01 -18.18
CA SER A 452 -8.62 -21.26 -17.47
C SER A 452 -9.24 -21.36 -16.07
N ASP A 453 -9.62 -20.26 -15.41
CA ASP A 453 -10.15 -20.29 -14.04
C ASP A 453 -11.59 -20.85 -14.01
N VAL A 454 -11.73 -22.04 -13.46
CA VAL A 454 -13.02 -22.76 -13.34
C VAL A 454 -13.99 -22.10 -12.35
N ARG A 455 -13.51 -21.20 -11.49
CA ARG A 455 -14.33 -20.48 -10.48
C ARG A 455 -15.10 -19.30 -11.08
N ILE A 456 -14.71 -18.86 -12.27
CA ILE A 456 -15.31 -17.72 -12.97
C ILE A 456 -16.37 -18.25 -13.93
N ASP A 457 -17.61 -17.79 -13.77
CA ASP A 457 -18.70 -18.16 -14.68
C ASP A 457 -18.50 -17.59 -16.09
N GLY A 458 -19.12 -18.22 -17.09
CA GLY A 458 -18.91 -17.88 -18.50
C GLY A 458 -19.34 -16.44 -18.88
N LYS A 459 -20.35 -15.85 -18.20
CA LYS A 459 -20.78 -14.47 -18.43
C LYS A 459 -19.69 -13.49 -17.93
N LYS A 460 -19.17 -13.75 -16.75
CA LYS A 460 -18.11 -12.96 -16.13
C LYS A 460 -16.79 -13.06 -16.91
N LYS A 461 -16.44 -14.27 -17.42
CA LYS A 461 -15.27 -14.46 -18.30
C LYS A 461 -15.34 -13.55 -19.52
N ARG A 462 -16.47 -13.55 -20.25
CA ARG A 462 -16.66 -12.70 -21.43
C ARG A 462 -16.49 -11.21 -21.07
N LYS A 463 -17.19 -10.74 -20.03
CA LYS A 463 -17.08 -9.38 -19.56
C LYS A 463 -15.64 -8.98 -19.24
N TRP A 464 -14.90 -9.82 -18.55
CA TRP A 464 -13.52 -9.53 -18.18
C TRP A 464 -12.56 -9.54 -19.38
N VAL A 465 -12.80 -10.41 -20.38
CA VAL A 465 -12.05 -10.38 -21.64
C VAL A 465 -12.35 -9.08 -22.40
N ASP A 466 -13.61 -8.61 -22.42
CA ASP A 466 -13.98 -7.33 -23.02
C ASP A 466 -13.27 -6.16 -22.31
N PHE A 467 -13.09 -6.22 -20.99
CA PHE A 467 -12.29 -5.23 -20.26
C PHE A 467 -10.82 -5.22 -20.71
N LEU A 468 -10.20 -6.38 -20.99
CA LEU A 468 -8.84 -6.40 -21.53
C LEU A 468 -8.75 -5.72 -22.91
N VAL A 469 -9.77 -5.89 -23.75
CA VAL A 469 -9.87 -5.17 -25.04
C VAL A 469 -9.95 -3.67 -24.82
N THR A 470 -10.78 -3.24 -23.87
CA THR A 470 -10.92 -1.82 -23.46
C THR A 470 -9.60 -1.26 -22.95
N VAL A 471 -8.91 -1.98 -22.05
CA VAL A 471 -7.60 -1.58 -21.53
C VAL A 471 -6.59 -1.37 -22.65
N ARG A 472 -6.54 -2.29 -23.61
CA ARG A 472 -5.64 -2.16 -24.76
C ARG A 472 -5.97 -0.93 -25.60
N LYS A 473 -7.25 -0.75 -25.97
CA LYS A 473 -7.67 0.31 -26.91
C LYS A 473 -7.60 1.71 -26.32
N ASP A 474 -8.08 1.87 -25.07
CA ASP A 474 -8.36 3.18 -24.50
C ASP A 474 -7.27 3.68 -23.55
N PHE A 475 -6.40 2.77 -23.06
CA PHE A 475 -5.30 3.10 -22.19
C PHE A 475 -3.94 2.82 -22.82
N TYR A 476 -3.64 1.56 -23.15
CA TYR A 476 -2.31 1.19 -23.66
C TYR A 476 -1.98 1.88 -24.99
N ASN A 477 -2.92 1.91 -25.95
CA ASN A 477 -2.69 2.57 -27.25
C ASN A 477 -2.32 4.03 -27.06
N ARG A 478 -2.92 4.73 -26.10
CA ARG A 478 -2.59 6.13 -25.80
C ARG A 478 -1.19 6.22 -25.22
N TRP A 479 -0.88 5.46 -24.18
CA TRP A 479 0.40 5.54 -23.48
C TRP A 479 1.58 5.19 -24.38
N VAL A 480 1.50 4.08 -25.11
CA VAL A 480 2.59 3.68 -26.02
C VAL A 480 2.78 4.65 -27.18
N LYS A 481 1.69 5.24 -27.69
CA LYS A 481 1.78 6.31 -28.70
C LYS A 481 2.48 7.54 -28.12
N GLU A 482 2.13 7.95 -26.91
CA GLU A 482 2.77 9.07 -26.22
C GLU A 482 4.27 8.84 -26.01
N ASP A 483 4.69 7.65 -25.58
CA ASP A 483 6.11 7.33 -25.38
C ASP A 483 6.88 7.34 -26.70
N VAL A 484 6.35 6.66 -27.72
CA VAL A 484 6.98 6.64 -29.05
C VAL A 484 7.03 8.05 -29.66
N HIS A 485 5.95 8.83 -29.46
CA HIS A 485 5.88 10.21 -29.92
C HIS A 485 6.96 11.08 -29.28
N LYS A 486 7.08 11.04 -27.95
CA LYS A 486 8.11 11.78 -27.22
C LYS A 486 9.52 11.33 -27.57
N ALA A 487 9.76 10.03 -27.68
CA ALA A 487 11.06 9.49 -28.08
C ALA A 487 11.45 9.92 -29.52
N LEU A 488 10.48 9.96 -30.44
CA LEU A 488 10.66 10.49 -31.78
C LEU A 488 10.99 11.98 -31.76
N PHE A 489 10.19 12.79 -31.06
CA PHE A 489 10.36 14.24 -31.03
C PHE A 489 11.75 14.65 -30.55
N VAL A 490 12.23 14.12 -29.45
CA VAL A 490 13.59 14.41 -28.94
C VAL A 490 14.69 13.92 -29.91
N SER A 491 14.42 12.86 -30.68
CA SER A 491 15.36 12.38 -31.72
C SER A 491 15.48 13.35 -32.88
N PHE A 492 14.55 14.26 -33.05
CA PHE A 492 14.51 15.29 -34.10
C PHE A 492 14.59 16.71 -33.54
N GLU A 493 15.17 16.90 -32.34
CA GLU A 493 15.26 18.21 -31.67
C GLU A 493 15.86 19.31 -32.55
N GLN A 494 16.85 18.97 -33.36
CA GLN A 494 17.44 19.93 -34.33
C GLN A 494 16.44 20.33 -35.41
N GLU A 495 15.67 19.38 -35.94
CA GLU A 495 14.64 19.68 -36.95
C GLU A 495 13.49 20.46 -36.33
N ALA A 496 13.12 20.14 -35.05
CA ALA A 496 12.11 20.87 -34.30
C ALA A 496 12.54 22.34 -34.06
N GLN A 497 13.83 22.55 -33.75
CA GLN A 497 14.37 23.91 -33.60
C GLN A 497 14.38 24.67 -34.92
N GLN A 498 14.76 24.03 -36.01
CA GLN A 498 14.69 24.64 -37.35
C GLN A 498 13.25 24.99 -37.74
N LEU A 499 12.28 24.13 -37.41
CA LEU A 499 10.87 24.37 -37.66
C LEU A 499 10.34 25.53 -36.81
N LEU A 500 10.79 25.64 -35.56
CA LEU A 500 10.49 26.79 -34.71
C LEU A 500 11.04 28.09 -35.30
N GLU A 501 12.30 28.10 -35.74
CA GLU A 501 12.92 29.27 -36.37
C GLU A 501 12.16 29.68 -37.63
N LYS A 502 11.83 28.71 -38.48
CA LYS A 502 10.98 28.95 -39.68
C LYS A 502 9.61 29.51 -39.30
N TYR A 503 8.94 28.94 -38.28
CA TYR A 503 7.63 29.42 -37.81
C TYR A 503 7.71 30.86 -37.32
N LEU A 504 8.74 31.22 -36.55
CA LEU A 504 8.96 32.58 -36.05
C LEU A 504 9.16 33.57 -37.21
N ASP A 505 10.00 33.23 -38.18
CA ASP A 505 10.25 34.07 -39.37
C ASP A 505 8.98 34.33 -40.18
N GLU A 506 8.16 33.28 -40.38
CA GLU A 506 6.90 33.39 -41.12
C GLU A 506 5.85 34.22 -40.36
N VAL A 507 5.77 34.04 -39.01
CA VAL A 507 4.86 34.82 -38.16
C VAL A 507 5.26 36.28 -38.10
N GLU A 508 6.56 36.59 -37.91
CA GLU A 508 7.06 37.96 -37.89
C GLU A 508 6.78 38.68 -39.21
N ALA A 509 7.08 38.02 -40.34
CA ALA A 509 6.81 38.55 -41.65
C ALA A 509 5.32 38.77 -41.91
N THR A 510 4.44 37.88 -41.36
CA THR A 510 2.98 38.05 -41.48
C THR A 510 2.49 39.23 -40.66
N LEU A 511 2.96 39.43 -39.44
CA LEU A 511 2.54 40.53 -38.54
C LEU A 511 3.02 41.88 -39.04
N ASP A 512 4.23 41.92 -39.60
CA ASP A 512 4.86 43.14 -40.15
C ASP A 512 4.44 43.43 -41.60
N ASN A 513 3.66 42.52 -42.20
CA ASN A 513 3.27 42.62 -43.63
C ASN A 513 4.46 42.72 -44.59
N ARG A 514 5.57 41.96 -44.29
CA ARG A 514 6.81 41.91 -45.08
C ARG A 514 6.88 40.69 -45.98
N THR A 515 7.67 40.76 -47.04
CA THR A 515 8.07 39.59 -47.83
C THR A 515 9.31 38.91 -47.21
N ILE A 516 9.42 37.60 -47.38
CA ILE A 516 10.57 36.81 -46.96
C ILE A 516 11.45 36.58 -48.17
N LYS A 517 12.78 36.84 -48.04
CA LYS A 517 13.76 36.54 -49.08
C LYS A 517 14.24 35.10 -48.92
N ASP A 518 14.15 34.33 -49.99
CA ASP A 518 14.72 33.00 -50.02
C ASP A 518 16.24 33.09 -49.91
N PRO A 519 16.90 32.39 -48.96
CA PRO A 519 18.31 32.51 -48.71
C PRO A 519 19.20 31.97 -49.88
N ILE A 520 18.64 31.13 -50.76
CA ILE A 520 19.36 30.50 -51.85
C ILE A 520 19.10 31.25 -53.19
N THR A 521 17.82 31.51 -53.50
CA THR A 521 17.44 32.12 -54.79
C THR A 521 17.35 33.63 -54.74
N SER A 522 17.32 34.24 -53.53
CA SER A 522 17.10 35.69 -53.32
C SER A 522 15.73 36.18 -53.83
N GLU A 523 14.81 35.30 -54.19
CA GLU A 523 13.45 35.64 -54.58
C GLU A 523 12.63 36.05 -53.36
N GLU A 524 11.79 37.06 -53.54
CA GLU A 524 10.85 37.51 -52.51
C GLU A 524 9.54 36.75 -52.60
N ARG A 525 9.14 36.13 -51.51
CA ARG A 525 7.85 35.42 -51.40
C ARG A 525 6.99 35.98 -50.25
N LYS A 526 5.68 35.82 -50.35
CA LYS A 526 4.78 36.09 -49.24
C LYS A 526 4.91 35.02 -48.15
N PRO A 527 4.63 35.37 -46.88
CA PRO A 527 4.58 34.39 -45.81
C PRO A 527 3.66 33.21 -46.12
N ASP A 528 4.06 32.02 -45.73
CA ASP A 528 3.31 30.78 -45.96
C ASP A 528 2.22 30.59 -44.90
N GLU A 529 1.05 31.19 -45.15
CA GLU A 529 -0.12 31.09 -44.26
C GLU A 529 -0.59 29.64 -44.11
N ARG A 530 -0.41 28.78 -45.13
CA ARG A 530 -0.83 27.36 -45.03
C ARG A 530 0.05 26.61 -44.06
N PHE A 531 1.36 26.87 -44.09
CA PHE A 531 2.28 26.31 -43.13
C PHE A 531 1.97 26.75 -41.69
N LEU A 532 1.78 28.05 -41.46
CA LEU A 532 1.41 28.60 -40.16
C LEU A 532 0.15 27.94 -39.62
N ARG A 533 -0.89 27.87 -40.46
CA ARG A 533 -2.17 27.24 -40.07
C ARG A 533 -2.00 25.75 -39.78
N SER A 534 -1.23 25.02 -40.56
CA SER A 534 -0.98 23.59 -40.35
C SER A 534 -0.31 23.27 -39.00
N VAL A 535 0.51 24.18 -38.48
CA VAL A 535 1.10 24.09 -37.13
C VAL A 535 0.07 24.47 -36.05
N GLU A 536 -0.64 25.60 -36.22
CA GLU A 536 -1.59 26.15 -35.23
C GLU A 536 -2.82 25.27 -35.01
N GLU A 537 -3.30 24.59 -36.05
CA GLU A 537 -4.43 23.67 -35.98
C GLU A 537 -4.16 22.43 -35.14
N LYS A 538 -2.91 22.05 -34.96
CA LYS A 538 -2.52 20.92 -34.10
C LYS A 538 -2.93 21.13 -32.63
N ILE A 539 -2.90 22.37 -32.18
CA ILE A 539 -3.32 22.77 -30.84
C ILE A 539 -4.72 23.45 -30.83
N ARG A 540 -5.50 23.23 -31.91
CA ARG A 540 -6.87 23.70 -32.05
C ARG A 540 -7.02 25.23 -31.97
N ILE A 541 -6.04 26.00 -32.40
CA ILE A 541 -6.19 27.46 -32.52
C ILE A 541 -7.21 27.77 -33.60
N SER A 542 -8.28 28.44 -33.21
CA SER A 542 -9.34 28.85 -34.14
C SER A 542 -8.86 29.93 -35.10
N GLU A 543 -9.54 30.06 -36.26
CA GLU A 543 -9.26 31.12 -37.24
C GLU A 543 -9.32 32.52 -36.61
N SER A 544 -10.24 32.74 -35.67
CA SER A 544 -10.37 34.01 -34.94
C SER A 544 -9.27 34.22 -33.88
N GLY A 545 -8.66 33.16 -33.36
CA GLY A 545 -7.62 33.21 -32.32
C GLY A 545 -6.19 33.32 -32.86
N LYS A 546 -5.97 33.07 -34.16
CA LYS A 546 -4.63 32.96 -34.74
C LYS A 546 -3.78 34.22 -34.56
N LEU A 547 -4.35 35.40 -34.74
CA LEU A 547 -3.60 36.66 -34.58
C LEU A 547 -3.15 36.89 -33.12
N SER A 548 -3.99 36.62 -32.15
CA SER A 548 -3.62 36.74 -30.74
C SER A 548 -2.52 35.78 -30.33
N PHE A 549 -2.60 34.53 -30.81
CA PHE A 549 -1.58 33.52 -30.56
C PHE A 549 -0.22 33.93 -31.19
N ARG A 550 -0.21 34.32 -32.45
CA ARG A 550 0.99 34.79 -33.15
C ARG A 550 1.66 35.99 -32.46
N GLN A 551 0.85 36.98 -32.04
CA GLN A 551 1.34 38.13 -31.27
C GLN A 551 1.94 37.73 -29.93
N GLU A 552 1.36 36.76 -29.26
CA GLU A 552 1.90 36.24 -27.98
C GLU A 552 3.26 35.58 -28.19
N VAL A 553 3.38 34.71 -29.19
CA VAL A 553 4.63 34.02 -29.52
C VAL A 553 5.75 35.03 -29.85
N VAL A 554 5.50 36.00 -30.72
CA VAL A 554 6.50 37.03 -31.07
C VAL A 554 6.87 37.87 -29.86
N ARG A 555 5.93 38.25 -29.02
CA ARG A 555 6.19 39.00 -27.78
C ARG A 555 7.12 38.25 -26.84
N LYS A 556 6.92 36.95 -26.67
CA LYS A 556 7.76 36.09 -25.84
C LYS A 556 9.17 35.92 -26.47
N ALA A 557 9.24 35.72 -27.79
CA ALA A 557 10.49 35.61 -28.50
C ALA A 557 11.33 36.89 -28.40
N MET A 558 10.70 38.08 -28.60
CA MET A 558 11.37 39.37 -28.40
C MET A 558 11.80 39.61 -26.95
N GLY A 559 11.01 39.11 -25.97
CA GLY A 559 11.35 39.18 -24.57
C GLY A 559 12.62 38.36 -24.23
N ALA A 560 12.73 37.17 -24.77
CA ALA A 560 13.95 36.34 -24.64
C ALA A 560 15.16 37.01 -25.28
N PHE A 561 15.00 37.50 -26.49
CA PHE A 561 16.08 38.20 -27.21
C PHE A 561 16.60 39.43 -26.47
N LYS A 562 15.69 40.23 -25.86
CA LYS A 562 16.07 41.39 -25.05
C LYS A 562 16.87 41.02 -23.78
N ARG A 563 16.70 39.80 -23.27
CA ARG A 563 17.47 39.26 -22.13
C ARG A 563 18.78 38.60 -22.58
N GLY A 564 19.05 38.53 -23.87
CA GLY A 564 20.20 37.81 -24.41
C GLY A 564 20.05 36.28 -24.39
N GLU A 565 18.82 35.77 -24.26
CA GLU A 565 18.50 34.37 -24.23
C GLU A 565 18.06 33.90 -25.63
N LYS A 566 18.40 32.65 -25.98
CA LYS A 566 17.89 32.04 -27.20
C LYS A 566 16.45 31.57 -26.94
N PHE A 567 15.52 31.92 -27.85
CA PHE A 567 14.17 31.39 -27.80
C PHE A 567 14.17 29.92 -28.26
N THR A 568 13.77 29.02 -27.37
CA THR A 568 13.72 27.59 -27.62
C THR A 568 12.27 27.10 -27.51
N LEU A 569 12.02 25.86 -27.90
CA LEU A 569 10.70 25.24 -27.77
C LEU A 569 10.17 25.30 -26.33
N ASP A 570 11.03 25.10 -25.33
CA ASP A 570 10.65 25.18 -23.89
C ASP A 570 10.21 26.59 -23.44
N SER A 571 10.52 27.61 -24.25
CA SER A 571 10.10 28.99 -23.94
C SER A 571 8.62 29.25 -24.09
N HIS A 572 7.87 28.35 -24.79
CA HIS A 572 6.44 28.51 -25.05
C HIS A 572 5.74 27.15 -25.21
N ALA A 573 5.18 26.61 -24.12
CA ALA A 573 4.57 25.28 -24.10
C ALA A 573 3.52 25.02 -25.21
N PRO A 574 2.54 25.92 -25.50
CA PRO A 574 1.59 25.66 -26.59
C PRO A 574 2.25 25.56 -27.97
N LEU A 575 3.31 26.33 -28.24
CA LEU A 575 4.04 26.25 -29.51
C LEU A 575 4.90 24.99 -29.58
N HIS A 576 5.47 24.56 -28.45
CA HIS A 576 6.16 23.28 -28.32
C HIS A 576 5.21 22.15 -28.74
N ASP A 577 4.04 22.07 -28.11
CA ASP A 577 3.01 21.06 -28.43
C ASP A 577 2.59 21.10 -29.92
N ALA A 578 2.45 22.29 -30.48
CA ALA A 578 2.10 22.45 -31.89
C ALA A 578 3.18 21.92 -32.85
N VAL A 579 4.44 22.29 -32.61
CA VAL A 579 5.60 21.84 -33.39
C VAL A 579 5.79 20.34 -33.25
N GLU A 580 5.65 19.82 -32.02
CA GLU A 580 5.74 18.39 -31.71
C GLU A 580 4.70 17.58 -32.50
N GLN A 581 3.44 17.96 -32.46
CA GLN A 581 2.37 17.28 -33.19
C GLN A 581 2.52 17.40 -34.71
N TYR A 582 2.96 18.56 -35.20
CA TYR A 582 3.21 18.78 -36.62
C TYR A 582 4.33 17.87 -37.14
N LEU A 583 5.46 17.78 -36.45
CA LEU A 583 6.58 16.91 -36.81
C LEU A 583 6.19 15.43 -36.77
N PHE A 584 5.41 15.03 -35.79
CA PHE A 584 4.92 13.65 -35.69
C PHE A 584 4.09 13.27 -36.93
N GLU A 585 3.17 14.13 -37.36
CA GLU A 585 2.40 13.85 -38.58
C GLU A 585 3.27 13.78 -39.83
N GLN A 586 4.21 14.68 -39.98
CA GLN A 586 5.15 14.66 -41.11
C GLN A 586 6.00 13.39 -41.15
N ARG A 587 6.31 12.82 -39.96
CA ARG A 587 7.13 11.61 -39.83
C ARG A 587 6.30 10.33 -39.71
N ARG A 588 4.97 10.42 -39.72
CA ARG A 588 4.05 9.27 -39.73
C ARG A 588 4.40 8.30 -40.88
N ASP A 589 4.81 8.80 -42.02
CA ASP A 589 5.19 7.97 -43.15
C ASP A 589 6.51 7.25 -42.94
N VAL A 590 7.44 7.79 -42.16
CA VAL A 590 8.68 7.09 -41.76
C VAL A 590 8.36 5.88 -40.88
N LEU A 591 7.42 6.05 -39.95
CA LEU A 591 6.94 4.92 -39.11
C LEU A 591 6.18 3.89 -39.96
N ARG A 592 5.40 4.31 -40.95
CA ARG A 592 4.71 3.40 -41.90
C ARG A 592 5.67 2.58 -42.75
N LEU A 593 6.81 3.14 -43.14
CA LEU A 593 7.87 2.44 -43.88
C LEU A 593 8.49 1.30 -43.05
N VAL A 594 8.50 1.42 -41.73
CA VAL A 594 8.96 0.35 -40.82
C VAL A 594 8.12 -0.92 -40.96
N SER A 595 6.79 -0.75 -41.15
CA SER A 595 5.86 -1.90 -41.26
C SER A 595 5.75 -2.46 -42.67
N SER A 596 5.99 -1.65 -43.72
CA SER A 596 5.69 -2.02 -45.10
C SER A 596 6.91 -2.48 -45.92
N SER A 597 8.13 -2.19 -45.46
CA SER A 597 9.34 -2.52 -46.22
C SER A 597 10.09 -3.71 -45.66
N ALA A 598 10.24 -4.73 -46.47
CA ALA A 598 11.10 -5.88 -46.14
C ALA A 598 12.59 -5.47 -45.96
N ARG A 599 13.02 -4.26 -46.37
CA ARG A 599 14.37 -3.69 -46.20
C ARG A 599 14.27 -2.16 -46.14
N PRO A 600 14.20 -1.53 -44.93
CA PRO A 600 14.37 -0.09 -44.83
C PRO A 600 15.78 0.30 -45.26
N ASP A 601 15.93 1.52 -45.83
CA ASP A 601 17.23 2.11 -46.17
C ASP A 601 18.09 2.35 -44.92
N ASP A 602 19.37 2.57 -45.08
CA ASP A 602 20.32 2.70 -43.97
C ASP A 602 20.02 3.95 -43.11
N GLU A 603 19.49 5.02 -43.70
CA GLU A 603 19.11 6.23 -42.99
C GLU A 603 17.89 6.00 -42.09
N THR A 604 16.88 5.32 -42.59
CA THR A 604 15.67 4.91 -41.81
C THR A 604 16.06 3.97 -40.68
N ARG A 605 16.99 3.03 -40.90
CA ARG A 605 17.48 2.13 -39.83
C ARG A 605 18.18 2.89 -38.71
N GLN A 606 19.03 3.87 -39.05
CA GLN A 606 19.70 4.70 -38.06
C GLN A 606 18.69 5.49 -37.22
N LYS A 607 17.67 6.11 -37.84
CA LYS A 607 16.63 6.86 -37.15
C LYS A 607 15.83 5.96 -36.21
N ILE A 608 15.44 4.76 -36.64
CA ILE A 608 14.76 3.76 -35.80
C ILE A 608 15.62 3.38 -34.60
N SER A 609 16.92 3.08 -34.83
CA SER A 609 17.85 2.71 -33.75
C SER A 609 18.01 3.81 -32.70
N VAL A 610 17.94 5.08 -33.07
CA VAL A 610 17.99 6.21 -32.15
C VAL A 610 16.73 6.26 -31.30
N VAL A 611 15.55 6.04 -31.88
CA VAL A 611 14.27 5.99 -31.13
C VAL A 611 14.21 4.79 -30.19
N GLU A 612 14.61 3.59 -30.68
CA GLU A 612 14.73 2.39 -29.83
C GLU A 612 15.62 2.64 -28.61
N LYS A 613 16.80 3.24 -28.85
CA LYS A 613 17.75 3.55 -27.78
C LYS A 613 17.15 4.51 -26.75
N ARG A 614 16.41 5.53 -27.18
CA ARG A 614 15.75 6.46 -26.26
C ARG A 614 14.63 5.81 -25.46
N LEU A 615 13.82 4.95 -26.07
CA LEU A 615 12.80 4.18 -25.35
C LEU A 615 13.45 3.35 -24.23
N VAL A 616 14.66 2.80 -24.49
CA VAL A 616 15.43 2.05 -23.49
C VAL A 616 15.99 2.97 -22.40
N ASP A 617 16.67 4.05 -22.79
CA ASP A 617 17.44 4.88 -21.86
C ASP A 617 16.54 5.79 -21.00
N GLU A 618 15.42 6.29 -21.55
CA GLU A 618 14.59 7.32 -20.92
C GLU A 618 13.20 6.84 -20.47
N TYR A 619 12.62 5.82 -21.14
CA TYR A 619 11.23 5.38 -20.90
C TYR A 619 11.14 4.00 -20.25
N GLY A 620 12.25 3.36 -19.92
CA GLY A 620 12.28 2.12 -19.16
C GLY A 620 11.88 0.87 -19.94
N TYR A 621 11.98 0.89 -21.27
CA TYR A 621 11.88 -0.31 -22.11
C TYR A 621 13.20 -1.08 -22.10
N ASP A 622 13.17 -2.35 -22.48
CA ASP A 622 14.37 -3.05 -22.93
C ASP A 622 14.44 -3.07 -24.48
N SER A 623 15.52 -3.60 -25.03
CA SER A 623 15.70 -3.63 -26.50
C SER A 623 14.63 -4.46 -27.24
N HIS A 624 14.03 -5.44 -26.56
CA HIS A 624 12.96 -6.26 -27.12
C HIS A 624 11.64 -5.52 -27.09
N SER A 625 11.24 -5.03 -25.92
CA SER A 625 9.96 -4.34 -25.73
C SER A 625 9.91 -2.98 -26.46
N ALA A 626 11.04 -2.26 -26.58
CA ALA A 626 11.13 -1.04 -27.38
C ALA A 626 10.81 -1.29 -28.86
N ARG A 627 11.35 -2.37 -29.42
CA ARG A 627 11.07 -2.76 -30.80
C ARG A 627 9.63 -3.19 -31.00
N GLU A 628 9.09 -3.97 -30.07
CA GLU A 628 7.68 -4.35 -30.10
C GLU A 628 6.74 -3.14 -30.00
N ALA A 629 7.04 -2.18 -29.12
CA ALA A 629 6.28 -0.94 -28.98
C ALA A 629 6.26 -0.12 -30.29
N LEU A 630 7.41 0.02 -30.95
CA LEU A 630 7.50 0.69 -32.25
C LEU A 630 6.68 -0.02 -33.34
N ASN A 631 6.81 -1.34 -33.46
CA ASN A 631 6.04 -2.13 -34.42
C ASN A 631 4.53 -2.05 -34.12
N TYR A 632 4.15 -2.08 -32.87
CA TYR A 632 2.76 -1.97 -32.44
C TYR A 632 2.18 -0.60 -32.81
N VAL A 633 2.86 0.52 -32.48
CA VAL A 633 2.41 1.87 -32.84
C VAL A 633 2.33 2.05 -34.35
N THR A 634 3.30 1.52 -35.09
CA THR A 634 3.28 1.54 -36.56
C THR A 634 2.04 0.84 -37.12
N THR A 635 1.68 -0.31 -36.55
CA THR A 635 0.47 -1.06 -36.96
C THR A 635 -0.79 -0.27 -36.64
N LEU A 636 -0.85 0.39 -35.47
CA LEU A 636 -1.99 1.25 -35.10
C LEU A 636 -2.16 2.43 -36.07
N LEU A 637 -1.07 3.10 -36.43
CA LEU A 637 -1.08 4.23 -37.35
C LEU A 637 -1.44 3.83 -38.81
N ALA A 638 -1.23 2.57 -39.19
CA ALA A 638 -1.65 2.04 -40.47
C ALA A 638 -3.17 1.74 -40.56
N GLN A 639 -3.82 1.57 -39.40
CA GLN A 639 -5.26 1.30 -39.29
C GLN A 639 -6.10 2.58 -39.16
N GLU A 640 -5.50 3.71 -38.78
CA GLU A 640 -6.07 5.06 -38.77
C GLU A 640 -5.91 5.75 -40.15
#